data_c83e178a57817fffa99f989f3cb9c1e8
#
_entry.id   c83e178a57817fffa99f989f3cb9c1e8
#
_cell.length_a   1.000
_cell.length_b   1.000
_cell.length_c   1.000
_cell.angle_alpha   90.00
_cell.angle_beta   90.00
_cell.angle_gamma   90.00
#
_symmetry.space_group_name_H-M   'P 1'
#
loop_
_entity.id
_entity.type
_entity.pdbx_description
1 polymer ?
#
loop_
_entity_poly.entity_id
_entity_poly.type
_entity_poly.pdbx_seq_one_letter_code
_entity_poly.pdbx_strand_id
1 'polypeptide(L)'
;MEKESGSHWEMGLLKTFDSSEFVSWEKIGSGGFGQVYKVRHIHWKTWLAIKCSPSLHVDEKERMELLEEAKKMEMAKFRYILPVYGICKEPVGLVMEYMETGSLEKLLASEPLPWELRFRIIHETAVGMNFLHCMSPPLLHLDLKPANILLDAHYHVKISDFGLAKCNGLSHSHDLSIDGLCGTIAYLPPERIKEKNRYFDTKHDVYSFSIVIWGVLTQKKPFAEENNILHIMVKVVKGHRPELPAISKSRPRSCNNLIKLMQKCWQDDPSKRPTFQEITSETEDLCEKPEDETKEMIAQDLTTKRSPEPHSEGMPVLSQPKRESTPVSAKDYSLSELLSQLDSGISQSMEGPEELSRSASESKLASSDKRLSGVSSVDSAFSSRGSLSLSFERENSGSDIGTTDIQKRKLAEAIISGDTSKLMKILQPQDVDLVLDGSSSLLHLAVEAGEEECVKWLLLYNANPNLTNKKGSTPLHVAIEKKMKSIVELILARKINVNAKDEDQWTALHFAAQNGDEFSTRMLLDKNALLNEVDFEGRAPVHIACQHGQEHIVRILLRRGVNVDIKGKDGWVPLHYAAWQGHLSIVKLLAKQPGVNVNAQTVDGRTPLHLAAQRGHYRVARILIELQSDVNVRNVLLQTALHVAAETGHTSTSRLLLNRGAEIEVATAEGCTALHLASRNGHLATTKLLLDEMANALARGPLNRTALHLAAENGHAEVVEELVNSENVNDCDEEGLTALHLAARGGHAKTVEILLKHGALDNLQSLKFQTPLQLAKQSGNSSVVMLLSET
;
A
#
# COMPACT_ATOMS: atom_id res chain seq x y z
N MET A 1 12.90 -48.82 -16.30
CA MET A 1 11.68 -48.70 -15.46
C MET A 1 11.84 -47.39 -14.69
N GLU A 2 11.54 -46.33 -15.40
CA GLU A 2 11.49 -44.95 -14.86
C GLU A 2 10.10 -44.77 -14.23
N LYS A 3 10.10 -44.44 -12.95
CA LYS A 3 8.88 -44.03 -12.25
C LYS A 3 8.67 -42.54 -12.51
N GLU A 4 7.71 -42.25 -13.35
CA GLU A 4 7.14 -40.91 -13.51
C GLU A 4 6.64 -40.39 -12.16
N SER A 5 7.18 -39.26 -11.76
CA SER A 5 6.68 -38.47 -10.65
C SER A 5 5.35 -37.84 -11.08
N GLY A 6 4.23 -38.46 -10.70
CA GLY A 6 2.89 -37.92 -10.92
C GLY A 6 2.73 -36.55 -10.25
N SER A 7 2.52 -35.55 -11.06
CA SER A 7 2.20 -34.17 -10.63
C SER A 7 0.84 -34.16 -9.93
N HIS A 8 0.78 -33.54 -8.74
CA HIS A 8 -0.44 -33.28 -7.95
C HIS A 8 -1.45 -32.38 -8.68
N TRP A 9 -2.11 -32.89 -9.74
CA TRP A 9 -3.20 -32.19 -10.43
C TRP A 9 -4.58 -32.81 -10.15
N GLU A 10 -4.66 -33.89 -9.38
CA GLU A 10 -5.93 -34.53 -9.03
C GLU A 10 -6.53 -33.96 -7.75
N MET A 11 -7.26 -32.84 -7.91
CA MET A 11 -8.39 -32.50 -7.03
C MET A 11 -9.62 -32.21 -7.90
N GLY A 12 -10.48 -33.16 -7.98
CA GLY A 12 -11.51 -33.58 -8.87
C GLY A 12 -12.67 -32.66 -9.22
N LEU A 13 -12.50 -31.35 -9.49
CA LEU A 13 -13.63 -30.50 -9.91
C LEU A 13 -13.33 -29.61 -11.13
N LEU A 14 -12.10 -29.28 -11.45
CA LEU A 14 -11.75 -28.37 -12.55
C LEU A 14 -11.04 -29.13 -13.68
N LYS A 15 -11.54 -28.96 -14.93
CA LYS A 15 -10.88 -29.50 -16.11
C LYS A 15 -9.52 -28.85 -16.35
N THR A 16 -8.49 -29.62 -16.69
CA THR A 16 -7.20 -29.09 -17.13
C THR A 16 -7.11 -29.16 -18.66
N PHE A 17 -6.54 -28.11 -19.25
CA PHE A 17 -6.37 -27.94 -20.67
C PHE A 17 -4.88 -27.87 -21.02
N ASP A 18 -4.50 -28.43 -22.17
CA ASP A 18 -3.21 -28.23 -22.77
C ASP A 18 -3.24 -27.06 -23.77
N SER A 19 -2.15 -26.31 -23.91
CA SER A 19 -2.09 -25.18 -24.85
C SER A 19 -2.34 -25.59 -26.31
N SER A 20 -2.06 -26.85 -26.66
CA SER A 20 -2.36 -27.44 -27.97
C SER A 20 -3.86 -27.54 -28.29
N GLU A 21 -4.74 -27.45 -27.29
CA GLU A 21 -6.20 -27.42 -27.50
C GLU A 21 -6.70 -26.05 -27.97
N PHE A 22 -5.84 -25.00 -27.99
CA PHE A 22 -6.18 -23.63 -28.34
C PHE A 22 -5.43 -23.13 -29.55
N VAL A 23 -6.11 -22.33 -30.38
CA VAL A 23 -5.53 -21.64 -31.54
C VAL A 23 -5.94 -20.16 -31.52
N SER A 24 -5.30 -19.36 -32.35
CA SER A 24 -5.64 -17.93 -32.51
C SER A 24 -5.51 -17.13 -31.20
N TRP A 25 -4.35 -17.17 -30.59
CA TRP A 25 -4.03 -16.41 -29.39
C TRP A 25 -3.95 -14.91 -29.69
N GLU A 26 -4.93 -14.14 -29.20
CA GLU A 26 -4.99 -12.69 -29.32
C GLU A 26 -4.98 -12.06 -27.94
N LYS A 27 -4.03 -11.19 -27.64
CA LYS A 27 -3.99 -10.48 -26.36
C LYS A 27 -5.05 -9.39 -26.33
N ILE A 28 -6.04 -9.50 -25.42
CA ILE A 28 -7.16 -8.58 -25.29
C ILE A 28 -7.10 -7.68 -24.05
N GLY A 29 -6.22 -8.00 -23.09
CA GLY A 29 -6.06 -7.22 -21.88
C GLY A 29 -4.75 -7.49 -21.15
N SER A 30 -4.35 -6.51 -20.33
CA SER A 30 -3.23 -6.66 -19.38
C SER A 30 -3.48 -5.75 -18.18
N GLY A 31 -3.19 -6.23 -16.96
CA GLY A 31 -3.36 -5.49 -15.72
C GLY A 31 -2.50 -6.09 -14.61
N GLY A 32 -2.63 -5.58 -13.38
CA GLY A 32 -1.89 -6.06 -12.21
C GLY A 32 -2.13 -7.54 -11.89
N PHE A 33 -3.22 -8.12 -12.37
CA PHE A 33 -3.60 -9.53 -12.18
C PHE A 33 -3.21 -10.45 -13.34
N GLY A 34 -2.45 -9.98 -14.34
CA GLY A 34 -1.95 -10.79 -15.44
C GLY A 34 -2.34 -10.32 -16.84
N GLN A 35 -2.19 -11.22 -17.80
CA GLN A 35 -2.50 -11.01 -19.22
C GLN A 35 -3.72 -11.84 -19.60
N VAL A 36 -4.65 -11.25 -20.34
CA VAL A 36 -5.85 -11.96 -20.83
C VAL A 36 -5.75 -12.15 -22.33
N TYR A 37 -5.90 -13.39 -22.76
CA TYR A 37 -5.89 -13.77 -24.17
C TYR A 37 -7.25 -14.27 -24.60
N LYS A 38 -7.73 -13.84 -25.77
CA LYS A 38 -8.81 -14.46 -26.51
C LYS A 38 -8.24 -15.61 -27.32
N VAL A 39 -8.82 -16.79 -27.20
CA VAL A 39 -8.37 -18.02 -27.87
C VAL A 39 -9.54 -18.77 -28.43
N ARG A 40 -9.31 -19.60 -29.46
CA ARG A 40 -10.36 -20.46 -30.02
C ARG A 40 -10.06 -21.92 -29.69
N HIS A 41 -10.97 -22.59 -28.99
CA HIS A 41 -10.80 -24.00 -28.66
C HIS A 41 -11.01 -24.87 -29.92
N ILE A 42 -10.05 -25.77 -30.22
CA ILE A 42 -10.02 -26.54 -31.46
C ILE A 42 -11.25 -27.44 -31.62
N HIS A 43 -11.65 -28.12 -30.55
CA HIS A 43 -12.76 -29.07 -30.59
C HIS A 43 -14.14 -28.42 -30.42
N TRP A 44 -14.24 -27.46 -29.46
CA TRP A 44 -15.54 -26.79 -29.20
C TRP A 44 -15.89 -25.73 -30.24
N LYS A 45 -14.92 -25.31 -31.05
CA LYS A 45 -15.07 -24.24 -32.07
C LYS A 45 -15.54 -22.90 -31.50
N THR A 46 -15.45 -22.72 -30.19
CA THR A 46 -15.91 -21.56 -29.42
C THR A 46 -14.74 -20.66 -29.06
N TRP A 47 -14.99 -19.37 -28.92
CA TRP A 47 -14.05 -18.38 -28.37
C TRP A 47 -14.08 -18.45 -26.85
N LEU A 48 -12.90 -18.46 -26.26
CA LEU A 48 -12.68 -18.47 -24.81
C LEU A 48 -11.72 -17.35 -24.43
N ALA A 49 -11.69 -17.03 -23.14
CA ALA A 49 -10.68 -16.14 -22.57
C ALA A 49 -9.76 -16.93 -21.64
N ILE A 50 -8.44 -16.68 -21.69
CA ILE A 50 -7.48 -17.25 -20.77
C ILE A 50 -6.79 -16.11 -20.03
N LYS A 51 -7.00 -16.04 -18.70
CA LYS A 51 -6.30 -15.10 -17.79
C LYS A 51 -5.05 -15.78 -17.27
N CYS A 52 -3.89 -15.37 -17.81
CA CYS A 52 -2.58 -15.92 -17.43
C CYS A 52 -1.92 -15.07 -16.34
N SER A 53 -1.09 -15.70 -15.49
CA SER A 53 -0.22 -14.98 -14.57
C SER A 53 0.72 -14.03 -15.33
N PRO A 54 1.10 -12.87 -14.74
CA PRO A 54 2.04 -11.94 -15.35
C PRO A 54 3.47 -12.51 -15.46
N SER A 55 3.79 -13.57 -14.71
CA SER A 55 5.11 -14.20 -14.63
C SER A 55 5.28 -15.29 -15.68
N LEU A 56 6.38 -15.27 -16.44
CA LEU A 56 6.75 -16.37 -17.36
C LEU A 56 7.04 -17.70 -16.63
N HIS A 57 7.43 -17.64 -15.35
CA HIS A 57 7.59 -18.79 -14.46
C HIS A 57 6.68 -18.56 -13.26
N VAL A 58 5.49 -19.16 -13.33
CA VAL A 58 4.49 -19.15 -12.26
C VAL A 58 5.03 -19.95 -11.08
N ASP A 59 5.22 -19.31 -9.92
CA ASP A 59 5.61 -20.02 -8.72
C ASP A 59 4.40 -20.79 -8.12
N GLU A 60 4.68 -21.74 -7.21
CA GLU A 60 3.63 -22.58 -6.60
C GLU A 60 2.57 -21.74 -5.87
N LYS A 61 2.93 -20.56 -5.41
CA LYS A 61 2.01 -19.64 -4.73
C LYS A 61 1.04 -18.97 -5.72
N GLU A 62 1.55 -18.42 -6.82
CA GLU A 62 0.72 -17.82 -7.89
C GLU A 62 -0.23 -18.88 -8.48
N ARG A 63 0.25 -20.12 -8.59
CA ARG A 63 -0.54 -21.26 -9.02
C ARG A 63 -1.67 -21.58 -8.04
N MET A 64 -1.39 -21.58 -6.73
CA MET A 64 -2.40 -21.80 -5.70
C MET A 64 -3.43 -20.65 -5.65
N GLU A 65 -3.01 -19.41 -5.86
CA GLU A 65 -3.90 -18.26 -5.93
C GLU A 65 -4.89 -18.38 -7.11
N LEU A 66 -4.41 -18.75 -8.30
CA LEU A 66 -5.26 -19.03 -9.47
C LEU A 66 -6.22 -20.20 -9.23
N LEU A 67 -5.76 -21.26 -8.58
CA LEU A 67 -6.61 -22.41 -8.21
C LEU A 67 -7.71 -22.02 -7.21
N GLU A 68 -7.40 -21.17 -6.24
CA GLU A 68 -8.38 -20.65 -5.28
C GLU A 68 -9.40 -19.73 -5.95
N GLU A 69 -8.96 -18.86 -6.87
CA GLU A 69 -9.86 -18.03 -7.68
C GLU A 69 -10.80 -18.90 -8.50
N ALA A 70 -10.25 -19.90 -9.20
CA ALA A 70 -11.01 -20.86 -9.99
C ALA A 70 -12.06 -21.62 -9.18
N LYS A 71 -11.69 -22.10 -7.98
CA LYS A 71 -12.62 -22.80 -7.07
C LYS A 71 -13.77 -21.91 -6.61
N LYS A 72 -13.50 -20.65 -6.25
CA LYS A 72 -14.53 -19.69 -5.86
C LYS A 72 -15.52 -19.43 -6.99
N MET A 73 -15.02 -19.24 -8.22
CA MET A 73 -15.86 -19.05 -9.40
C MET A 73 -16.66 -20.30 -9.75
N GLU A 74 -16.07 -21.48 -9.63
CA GLU A 74 -16.73 -22.78 -9.85
C GLU A 74 -17.85 -23.04 -8.82
N MET A 75 -17.66 -22.64 -7.56
CA MET A 75 -18.70 -22.70 -6.53
C MET A 75 -19.83 -21.70 -6.78
N ALA A 76 -19.51 -20.56 -7.38
CA ALA A 76 -20.45 -19.46 -7.64
C ALA A 76 -21.14 -19.59 -9.01
N LYS A 77 -21.53 -20.78 -9.45
CA LYS A 77 -22.23 -20.99 -10.73
C LYS A 77 -23.60 -20.32 -10.75
N PHE A 78 -23.69 -19.20 -11.44
CA PHE A 78 -24.93 -18.44 -11.61
C PHE A 78 -24.95 -17.67 -12.93
N ARG A 79 -26.14 -17.37 -13.45
CA ARG A 79 -26.32 -16.73 -14.77
C ARG A 79 -25.58 -15.39 -14.92
N TYR A 80 -25.37 -14.65 -13.85
CA TYR A 80 -24.69 -13.34 -13.83
C TYR A 80 -23.26 -13.42 -13.26
N ILE A 81 -22.73 -14.63 -13.11
CA ILE A 81 -21.33 -14.87 -12.75
C ILE A 81 -20.61 -15.45 -13.97
N LEU A 82 -19.38 -15.01 -14.22
CA LEU A 82 -18.59 -15.47 -15.36
C LEU A 82 -18.25 -16.95 -15.22
N PRO A 83 -18.64 -17.82 -16.17
CA PRO A 83 -18.32 -19.24 -16.14
C PRO A 83 -16.83 -19.49 -16.32
N VAL A 84 -16.27 -20.36 -15.46
CA VAL A 84 -14.94 -20.93 -15.57
C VAL A 84 -15.03 -22.36 -16.08
N TYR A 85 -14.22 -22.70 -17.06
CA TYR A 85 -14.18 -24.03 -17.66
C TYR A 85 -13.04 -24.89 -17.12
N GLY A 86 -11.99 -24.29 -16.57
CA GLY A 86 -10.84 -24.98 -16.01
C GLY A 86 -9.55 -24.19 -16.07
N ILE A 87 -8.42 -24.90 -16.08
CA ILE A 87 -7.09 -24.31 -16.01
C ILE A 87 -6.24 -24.78 -17.18
N CYS A 88 -5.59 -23.84 -17.88
CA CYS A 88 -4.54 -24.12 -18.85
C CYS A 88 -3.21 -24.38 -18.12
N LYS A 89 -2.49 -25.42 -18.52
CA LYS A 89 -1.21 -25.80 -17.87
C LYS A 89 -0.05 -24.92 -18.30
N GLU A 90 0.02 -24.60 -19.60
CA GLU A 90 1.10 -23.79 -20.20
C GLU A 90 0.54 -22.94 -21.35
N PRO A 91 0.49 -21.59 -21.23
CA PRO A 91 0.79 -20.84 -19.99
C PRO A 91 -0.21 -21.12 -18.87
N VAL A 92 0.25 -21.12 -17.62
CA VAL A 92 -0.69 -21.31 -16.48
C VAL A 92 -1.70 -20.18 -16.44
N GLY A 93 -2.97 -20.55 -16.56
CA GLY A 93 -4.04 -19.55 -16.64
C GLY A 93 -5.43 -20.12 -16.46
N LEU A 94 -6.36 -19.25 -16.10
CA LEU A 94 -7.76 -19.56 -15.89
C LEU A 94 -8.52 -19.50 -17.22
N VAL A 95 -9.14 -20.60 -17.61
CA VAL A 95 -9.93 -20.72 -18.85
C VAL A 95 -11.40 -20.40 -18.54
N MET A 96 -11.95 -19.37 -19.19
CA MET A 96 -13.29 -18.85 -18.92
C MET A 96 -14.01 -18.47 -20.22
N GLU A 97 -15.30 -18.17 -20.09
CA GLU A 97 -16.12 -17.69 -21.18
C GLU A 97 -15.56 -16.36 -21.74
N TYR A 98 -15.58 -16.22 -23.07
CA TYR A 98 -15.18 -14.97 -23.72
C TYR A 98 -16.37 -14.02 -23.82
N MET A 99 -16.19 -12.80 -23.33
CA MET A 99 -17.21 -11.74 -23.33
C MET A 99 -16.97 -10.79 -24.50
N GLU A 100 -17.86 -10.81 -25.49
CA GLU A 100 -17.69 -10.06 -26.74
C GLU A 100 -17.71 -8.56 -26.56
N THR A 101 -18.60 -8.03 -25.71
CA THR A 101 -18.70 -6.59 -25.42
C THR A 101 -17.57 -6.11 -24.51
N GLY A 102 -16.96 -7.02 -23.71
CA GLY A 102 -15.87 -6.73 -22.79
C GLY A 102 -16.36 -6.15 -21.47
N SER A 103 -15.55 -5.27 -20.84
CA SER A 103 -15.88 -4.74 -19.51
C SER A 103 -16.83 -3.53 -19.59
N LEU A 104 -17.65 -3.39 -18.54
CA LEU A 104 -18.52 -2.23 -18.34
C LEU A 104 -17.71 -0.91 -18.33
N GLU A 105 -16.47 -0.92 -17.81
CA GLU A 105 -15.61 0.27 -17.84
C GLU A 105 -15.34 0.76 -19.27
N LYS A 106 -15.05 -0.15 -20.21
CA LYS A 106 -14.83 0.18 -21.62
C LYS A 106 -16.12 0.67 -22.26
N LEU A 107 -17.25 0.02 -21.98
CA LEU A 107 -18.55 0.39 -22.53
C LEU A 107 -18.99 1.78 -22.06
N LEU A 108 -18.82 2.11 -20.77
CA LEU A 108 -19.15 3.44 -20.23
C LEU A 108 -18.31 4.57 -20.84
N ALA A 109 -17.12 4.26 -21.35
CA ALA A 109 -16.22 5.23 -21.98
C ALA A 109 -16.44 5.37 -23.50
N SER A 110 -17.10 4.40 -24.17
CA SER A 110 -17.17 4.34 -25.63
C SER A 110 -18.34 5.13 -26.20
N GLU A 111 -19.57 4.95 -25.65
CA GLU A 111 -20.78 5.52 -26.21
C GLU A 111 -21.85 5.83 -25.15
N PRO A 112 -22.79 6.76 -25.41
CA PRO A 112 -23.91 7.01 -24.52
C PRO A 112 -24.85 5.81 -24.43
N LEU A 113 -25.13 5.33 -23.21
CA LEU A 113 -25.99 4.19 -22.97
C LEU A 113 -27.47 4.62 -22.84
N PRO A 114 -28.41 3.87 -23.45
CA PRO A 114 -29.84 4.03 -23.21
C PRO A 114 -30.21 3.78 -21.74
N TRP A 115 -31.22 4.46 -21.21
CA TRP A 115 -31.64 4.32 -19.82
C TRP A 115 -32.09 2.92 -19.45
N GLU A 116 -32.80 2.24 -20.33
CA GLU A 116 -33.22 0.85 -20.17
C GLU A 116 -32.00 -0.10 -19.94
N LEU A 117 -30.96 0.07 -20.75
CA LEU A 117 -29.73 -0.72 -20.61
C LEU A 117 -29.01 -0.41 -19.29
N ARG A 118 -28.98 0.87 -18.86
CA ARG A 118 -28.40 1.26 -17.56
C ARG A 118 -29.13 0.58 -16.40
N PHE A 119 -30.44 0.60 -16.41
CA PHE A 119 -31.27 -0.03 -15.38
C PHE A 119 -31.07 -1.54 -15.36
N ARG A 120 -31.03 -2.19 -16.52
CA ARG A 120 -30.79 -3.63 -16.66
C ARG A 120 -29.42 -4.02 -16.13
N ILE A 121 -28.35 -3.30 -16.48
CA ILE A 121 -26.99 -3.55 -15.98
C ILE A 121 -26.94 -3.43 -14.45
N ILE A 122 -27.56 -2.41 -13.88
CA ILE A 122 -27.61 -2.21 -12.42
C ILE A 122 -28.37 -3.36 -11.75
N HIS A 123 -29.56 -3.73 -12.28
CA HIS A 123 -30.36 -4.81 -11.72
C HIS A 123 -29.65 -6.16 -11.81
N GLU A 124 -29.14 -6.55 -12.99
CA GLU A 124 -28.45 -7.83 -13.19
C GLU A 124 -27.18 -7.94 -12.31
N THR A 125 -26.46 -6.83 -12.13
CA THR A 125 -25.33 -6.77 -11.18
C THR A 125 -25.81 -7.00 -9.74
N ALA A 126 -26.91 -6.36 -9.33
CA ALA A 126 -27.46 -6.55 -7.99
C ALA A 126 -27.91 -8.01 -7.76
N VAL A 127 -28.56 -8.63 -8.75
CA VAL A 127 -28.99 -10.05 -8.65
C VAL A 127 -27.78 -10.98 -8.55
N GLY A 128 -26.72 -10.73 -9.34
CA GLY A 128 -25.46 -11.50 -9.25
C GLY A 128 -24.79 -11.39 -7.87
N MET A 129 -24.73 -10.18 -7.33
CA MET A 129 -24.18 -9.93 -5.99
C MET A 129 -25.05 -10.52 -4.88
N ASN A 130 -26.38 -10.45 -5.02
CA ASN A 130 -27.30 -11.09 -4.08
C ASN A 130 -27.08 -12.60 -4.01
N PHE A 131 -26.89 -13.25 -5.16
CA PHE A 131 -26.58 -14.68 -5.21
C PHE A 131 -25.31 -15.00 -4.39
N LEU A 132 -24.23 -14.23 -4.56
CA LEU A 132 -22.97 -14.44 -3.81
C LEU A 132 -23.16 -14.28 -2.30
N HIS A 133 -23.93 -13.28 -1.89
CA HIS A 133 -24.18 -13.01 -0.46
C HIS A 133 -25.17 -13.99 0.19
N CYS A 134 -26.01 -14.68 -0.62
CA CYS A 134 -26.91 -15.73 -0.14
C CYS A 134 -26.24 -17.10 -0.06
N MET A 135 -25.00 -17.26 -0.50
CA MET A 135 -24.25 -18.50 -0.33
C MET A 135 -24.00 -18.81 1.15
N SER A 136 -23.75 -20.07 1.49
CA SER A 136 -23.44 -20.50 2.85
C SER A 136 -22.06 -21.19 2.89
N PRO A 137 -21.03 -20.56 3.43
CA PRO A 137 -20.97 -19.17 3.94
C PRO A 137 -21.06 -18.12 2.82
N PRO A 138 -21.51 -16.88 3.13
CA PRO A 138 -21.57 -15.81 2.13
C PRO A 138 -20.22 -15.55 1.48
N LEU A 139 -20.21 -15.41 0.15
CA LEU A 139 -19.00 -15.06 -0.62
C LEU A 139 -18.98 -13.56 -0.91
N LEU A 140 -17.99 -12.86 -0.37
CA LEU A 140 -17.76 -11.44 -0.55
C LEU A 140 -16.84 -11.21 -1.74
N HIS A 141 -17.20 -10.31 -2.65
CA HIS A 141 -16.40 -10.03 -3.85
C HIS A 141 -15.16 -9.16 -3.54
N LEU A 142 -15.35 -8.11 -2.78
CA LEU A 142 -14.35 -7.16 -2.24
C LEU A 142 -13.59 -6.29 -3.28
N ASP A 143 -13.83 -6.48 -4.58
CA ASP A 143 -13.27 -5.66 -5.66
C ASP A 143 -14.32 -5.38 -6.76
N LEU A 144 -15.57 -5.10 -6.36
CA LEU A 144 -16.64 -4.79 -7.30
C LEU A 144 -16.42 -3.39 -7.92
N LYS A 145 -16.18 -3.37 -9.23
CA LYS A 145 -15.94 -2.16 -10.04
C LYS A 145 -16.31 -2.41 -11.50
N PRO A 146 -16.51 -1.37 -12.34
CA PRO A 146 -16.90 -1.55 -13.74
C PRO A 146 -15.91 -2.38 -14.57
N ALA A 147 -14.63 -2.42 -14.22
CA ALA A 147 -13.64 -3.26 -14.89
C ALA A 147 -13.89 -4.76 -14.69
N ASN A 148 -14.50 -5.15 -13.55
CA ASN A 148 -14.79 -6.55 -13.16
C ASN A 148 -16.22 -6.97 -13.47
N ILE A 149 -17.03 -6.10 -14.09
CA ILE A 149 -18.37 -6.39 -14.63
C ILE A 149 -18.21 -6.52 -16.15
N LEU A 150 -18.30 -7.73 -16.65
CA LEU A 150 -18.21 -8.02 -18.08
C LEU A 150 -19.59 -8.13 -18.70
N LEU A 151 -19.66 -8.00 -20.02
CA LEU A 151 -20.91 -8.01 -20.77
C LEU A 151 -20.77 -8.96 -21.97
N ASP A 152 -21.78 -9.79 -22.19
CA ASP A 152 -21.87 -10.66 -23.37
C ASP A 152 -22.31 -9.87 -24.62
N ALA A 153 -22.52 -10.55 -25.78
CA ALA A 153 -22.96 -9.96 -27.03
C ALA A 153 -24.34 -9.28 -26.94
N HIS A 154 -25.14 -9.63 -25.93
CA HIS A 154 -26.50 -9.11 -25.70
C HIS A 154 -26.53 -8.10 -24.53
N TYR A 155 -25.35 -7.67 -24.06
CA TYR A 155 -25.18 -6.77 -22.91
C TYR A 155 -25.71 -7.34 -21.58
N HIS A 156 -25.75 -8.68 -21.41
CA HIS A 156 -26.01 -9.28 -20.11
C HIS A 156 -24.76 -9.30 -19.24
N VAL A 157 -24.96 -9.05 -17.96
CA VAL A 157 -23.88 -8.92 -16.98
C VAL A 157 -23.27 -10.28 -16.63
N LYS A 158 -21.94 -10.29 -16.51
CA LYS A 158 -21.14 -11.37 -15.92
C LYS A 158 -20.09 -10.80 -14.96
N ILE A 159 -20.27 -11.03 -13.66
CA ILE A 159 -19.33 -10.61 -12.62
C ILE A 159 -18.12 -11.53 -12.67
N SER A 160 -16.93 -10.93 -12.66
CA SER A 160 -15.63 -11.62 -12.83
C SER A 160 -14.59 -11.17 -11.79
N ASP A 161 -13.46 -11.84 -11.76
CA ASP A 161 -12.29 -11.50 -10.94
C ASP A 161 -12.49 -11.68 -9.43
N PHE A 162 -12.47 -12.95 -9.00
CA PHE A 162 -12.65 -13.39 -7.62
C PHE A 162 -11.32 -13.52 -6.85
N GLY A 163 -10.24 -12.94 -7.36
CA GLY A 163 -8.90 -13.00 -6.75
C GLY A 163 -8.87 -12.47 -5.32
N LEU A 164 -9.69 -11.44 -5.01
CA LEU A 164 -9.83 -10.87 -3.66
C LEU A 164 -11.02 -11.41 -2.88
N ALA A 165 -11.89 -12.23 -3.50
CA ALA A 165 -13.11 -12.72 -2.86
C ALA A 165 -12.82 -13.58 -1.62
N LYS A 166 -13.65 -13.42 -0.56
CA LYS A 166 -13.50 -14.14 0.72
C LYS A 166 -14.84 -14.67 1.20
N CYS A 167 -14.82 -15.86 1.83
CA CYS A 167 -15.96 -16.34 2.60
C CYS A 167 -16.05 -15.60 3.93
N ASN A 168 -17.24 -15.17 4.31
CA ASN A 168 -17.46 -14.48 5.59
C ASN A 168 -17.12 -15.40 6.76
N GLY A 169 -16.29 -14.95 7.70
CA GLY A 169 -15.92 -15.70 8.91
C GLY A 169 -14.60 -16.48 8.86
N LEU A 170 -13.91 -16.59 7.72
CA LEU A 170 -12.59 -17.22 7.62
C LEU A 170 -11.56 -16.20 7.17
N SER A 171 -10.91 -15.54 8.14
CA SER A 171 -9.78 -14.65 7.84
C SER A 171 -8.47 -15.35 8.09
N HIS A 172 -7.69 -15.62 7.05
CA HIS A 172 -6.23 -15.62 7.14
C HIS A 172 -5.66 -14.98 5.89
N SER A 173 -5.15 -13.77 6.12
CA SER A 173 -4.05 -13.10 5.41
C SER A 173 -4.05 -13.01 3.89
N HIS A 174 -4.32 -11.81 3.36
CA HIS A 174 -3.43 -11.21 2.36
C HIS A 174 -3.45 -9.70 2.59
N ASP A 175 -2.29 -9.13 2.87
CA ASP A 175 -2.06 -7.69 2.88
C ASP A 175 -2.38 -7.16 1.48
N LEU A 176 -3.36 -6.24 1.42
CA LEU A 176 -3.52 -5.37 0.27
C LEU A 176 -2.30 -4.45 0.27
N SER A 177 -1.29 -4.78 -0.52
CA SER A 177 -0.23 -3.83 -0.82
C SER A 177 -0.85 -2.67 -1.59
N ILE A 178 -0.54 -1.45 -1.17
CA ILE A 178 -1.06 -0.20 -1.76
C ILE A 178 -0.74 -0.10 -3.25
N ASP A 179 0.32 -0.75 -3.72
CA ASP A 179 0.76 -0.74 -5.12
C ASP A 179 -0.19 -1.46 -6.11
N GLY A 180 -1.05 -2.38 -5.63
CA GLY A 180 -2.10 -3.03 -6.45
C GLY A 180 -3.44 -2.28 -6.48
N LEU A 181 -3.61 -1.24 -5.64
CA LEU A 181 -4.87 -0.52 -5.43
C LEU A 181 -5.07 0.67 -6.39
N CYS A 182 -4.12 0.94 -7.29
CA CYS A 182 -4.19 2.07 -8.22
C CYS A 182 -5.40 1.93 -9.16
N GLY A 183 -6.47 2.68 -8.89
CA GLY A 183 -7.74 2.67 -9.62
C GLY A 183 -8.92 2.07 -8.85
N THR A 184 -8.70 1.21 -7.87
CA THR A 184 -9.76 0.55 -7.08
C THR A 184 -10.22 1.39 -5.88
N ILE A 185 -9.41 2.33 -5.41
CA ILE A 185 -9.63 3.10 -4.16
C ILE A 185 -10.94 3.89 -4.17
N ALA A 186 -11.37 4.40 -5.32
CA ALA A 186 -12.64 5.11 -5.43
C ALA A 186 -13.88 4.26 -5.07
N TYR A 187 -13.74 2.93 -5.07
CA TYR A 187 -14.80 1.95 -4.76
C TYR A 187 -14.70 1.38 -3.34
N LEU A 188 -13.64 1.74 -2.57
CA LEU A 188 -13.45 1.27 -1.21
C LEU A 188 -14.31 2.05 -0.21
N PRO A 189 -15.00 1.38 0.72
CA PRO A 189 -15.79 2.04 1.74
C PRO A 189 -14.92 2.71 2.82
N PRO A 190 -15.44 3.78 3.48
CA PRO A 190 -14.69 4.57 4.45
C PRO A 190 -14.17 3.77 5.64
N GLU A 191 -14.89 2.75 6.13
CA GLU A 191 -14.45 1.87 7.22
C GLU A 191 -13.20 1.06 6.84
N ARG A 192 -13.03 0.72 5.55
CA ARG A 192 -11.84 0.00 5.08
C ARG A 192 -10.62 0.90 4.97
N ILE A 193 -10.85 2.19 4.79
CA ILE A 193 -9.77 3.19 4.74
C ILE A 193 -9.38 3.62 6.17
N LYS A 194 -10.37 3.73 7.09
CA LYS A 194 -10.18 4.17 8.49
C LYS A 194 -9.62 3.08 9.40
N GLU A 195 -10.11 1.85 9.27
CA GLU A 195 -9.84 0.79 10.23
C GLU A 195 -8.69 -0.13 9.80
N LYS A 196 -7.77 -0.36 10.73
CA LYS A 196 -6.80 -1.47 10.66
C LYS A 196 -7.46 -2.84 10.90
N ASN A 197 -8.74 -2.89 11.32
CA ASN A 197 -9.45 -4.11 11.67
C ASN A 197 -9.98 -4.88 10.44
N ARG A 198 -9.74 -6.19 10.45
CA ARG A 198 -9.80 -7.12 9.32
C ARG A 198 -11.16 -7.82 9.17
N TYR A 199 -12.25 -7.26 9.67
CA TYR A 199 -13.57 -7.83 9.43
C TYR A 199 -14.09 -7.39 8.07
N PHE A 200 -14.39 -8.39 7.22
CA PHE A 200 -15.05 -8.16 5.95
C PHE A 200 -16.52 -8.50 6.12
N ASP A 201 -17.38 -7.55 5.76
CA ASP A 201 -18.83 -7.67 5.81
C ASP A 201 -19.42 -7.50 4.41
N THR A 202 -20.58 -8.07 4.16
CA THR A 202 -21.41 -7.90 2.95
C THR A 202 -21.65 -6.43 2.59
N LYS A 203 -21.66 -5.54 3.58
CA LYS A 203 -21.85 -4.09 3.42
C LYS A 203 -20.70 -3.38 2.71
N HIS A 204 -19.52 -4.03 2.62
CA HIS A 204 -18.42 -3.56 1.77
C HIS A 204 -18.83 -3.54 0.30
N ASP A 205 -19.31 -4.66 -0.22
CA ASP A 205 -19.72 -4.79 -1.62
C ASP A 205 -20.91 -3.88 -1.97
N VAL A 206 -21.80 -3.62 -1.01
CA VAL A 206 -22.92 -2.68 -1.15
C VAL A 206 -22.41 -1.25 -1.38
N TYR A 207 -21.39 -0.83 -0.65
CA TYR A 207 -20.77 0.49 -0.89
C TYR A 207 -20.14 0.55 -2.28
N SER A 208 -19.32 -0.43 -2.65
CA SER A 208 -18.69 -0.51 -3.98
C SER A 208 -19.74 -0.46 -5.09
N PHE A 209 -20.85 -1.17 -4.91
CA PHE A 209 -21.97 -1.16 -5.84
C PHE A 209 -22.61 0.23 -5.99
N SER A 210 -22.71 1.03 -4.92
CA SER A 210 -23.23 2.41 -5.01
C SER A 210 -22.40 3.29 -5.94
N ILE A 211 -21.08 3.12 -5.93
CA ILE A 211 -20.17 3.85 -6.82
C ILE A 211 -20.28 3.34 -8.28
N VAL A 212 -20.55 2.03 -8.45
CA VAL A 212 -20.86 1.47 -9.77
C VAL A 212 -22.16 2.08 -10.31
N ILE A 213 -23.24 2.15 -9.51
CA ILE A 213 -24.51 2.81 -9.89
C ILE A 213 -24.22 4.25 -10.35
N TRP A 214 -23.48 5.02 -9.58
CA TRP A 214 -23.13 6.39 -9.94
C TRP A 214 -22.39 6.44 -11.29
N GLY A 215 -21.41 5.55 -11.50
CA GLY A 215 -20.66 5.44 -12.75
C GLY A 215 -21.56 5.11 -13.95
N VAL A 216 -22.51 4.19 -13.79
CA VAL A 216 -23.48 3.83 -14.84
C VAL A 216 -24.43 4.98 -15.15
N LEU A 217 -24.93 5.69 -14.13
CA LEU A 217 -25.85 6.82 -14.30
C LEU A 217 -25.20 8.04 -14.96
N THR A 218 -23.93 8.30 -14.69
CA THR A 218 -23.21 9.48 -15.17
C THR A 218 -22.34 9.20 -16.39
N GLN A 219 -21.94 7.96 -16.61
CA GLN A 219 -20.89 7.56 -17.56
C GLN A 219 -19.57 8.30 -17.33
N LYS A 220 -19.26 8.62 -16.07
CA LYS A 220 -18.03 9.30 -15.66
C LYS A 220 -17.23 8.44 -14.69
N LYS A 221 -15.91 8.67 -14.62
CA LYS A 221 -15.08 8.08 -13.57
C LYS A 221 -15.34 8.79 -12.25
N PRO A 222 -15.51 8.08 -11.11
CA PRO A 222 -15.64 8.70 -9.81
C PRO A 222 -14.35 9.44 -9.43
N PHE A 223 -14.48 10.66 -8.89
CA PHE A 223 -13.37 11.54 -8.51
C PHE A 223 -12.37 11.80 -9.65
N ALA A 224 -12.86 11.98 -10.88
CA ALA A 224 -12.03 12.18 -12.07
C ALA A 224 -11.15 13.45 -12.03
N GLU A 225 -11.52 14.42 -11.19
CA GLU A 225 -10.78 15.66 -10.93
C GLU A 225 -9.57 15.47 -10.02
N GLU A 226 -9.47 14.31 -9.32
CA GLU A 226 -8.40 14.03 -8.38
C GLU A 226 -7.30 13.19 -9.04
N ASN A 227 -6.11 13.76 -9.14
CA ASN A 227 -4.94 13.07 -9.67
C ASN A 227 -4.18 12.28 -8.61
N ASN A 228 -4.49 12.48 -7.32
CA ASN A 228 -3.81 11.84 -6.20
C ASN A 228 -4.77 10.88 -5.48
N ILE A 229 -4.39 9.62 -5.40
CA ILE A 229 -5.10 8.54 -4.71
C ILE A 229 -5.39 8.87 -3.24
N LEU A 230 -4.46 9.53 -2.57
CA LEU A 230 -4.59 9.92 -1.16
C LEU A 230 -5.66 10.98 -0.95
N HIS A 231 -5.81 11.91 -1.91
CA HIS A 231 -6.90 12.89 -1.85
C HIS A 231 -8.26 12.21 -1.95
N ILE A 232 -8.39 11.17 -2.79
CA ILE A 232 -9.61 10.35 -2.88
C ILE A 232 -9.89 9.68 -1.53
N MET A 233 -8.89 9.04 -0.91
CA MET A 233 -9.02 8.39 0.41
C MET A 233 -9.50 9.38 1.47
N VAL A 234 -8.84 10.53 1.58
CA VAL A 234 -9.21 11.59 2.54
C VAL A 234 -10.62 12.11 2.29
N LYS A 235 -11.01 12.35 1.04
CA LYS A 235 -12.38 12.77 0.68
C LYS A 235 -13.41 11.73 1.12
N VAL A 236 -13.20 10.44 0.79
CA VAL A 236 -14.11 9.35 1.16
C VAL A 236 -14.26 9.24 2.68
N VAL A 237 -13.14 9.31 3.42
CA VAL A 237 -13.11 9.25 4.89
C VAL A 237 -13.83 10.44 5.54
N LYS A 238 -13.73 11.64 4.94
CA LYS A 238 -14.46 12.85 5.37
C LYS A 238 -15.95 12.86 4.96
N GLY A 239 -16.48 11.78 4.39
CA GLY A 239 -17.87 11.68 3.98
C GLY A 239 -18.18 12.28 2.60
N HIS A 240 -17.19 12.70 1.83
CA HIS A 240 -17.42 13.15 0.45
C HIS A 240 -17.73 11.97 -0.46
N ARG A 241 -18.65 12.20 -1.38
CA ARG A 241 -19.09 11.22 -2.39
C ARG A 241 -19.03 11.85 -3.78
N PRO A 242 -19.03 11.05 -4.86
CA PRO A 242 -19.12 11.59 -6.22
C PRO A 242 -20.34 12.48 -6.42
N GLU A 243 -20.21 13.56 -7.21
CA GLU A 243 -21.19 14.62 -7.33
C GLU A 243 -22.52 14.15 -7.93
N LEU A 244 -23.64 14.41 -7.25
CA LEU A 244 -24.99 14.10 -7.74
C LEU A 244 -25.42 14.98 -8.94
N PRO A 245 -25.06 16.28 -9.03
CA PRO A 245 -25.35 17.10 -10.21
C PRO A 245 -24.76 16.58 -11.53
N ALA A 246 -23.77 15.66 -11.45
CA ALA A 246 -23.23 14.99 -12.63
C ALA A 246 -24.24 14.08 -13.34
N ILE A 247 -25.33 13.66 -12.66
CA ILE A 247 -26.42 12.84 -13.26
C ILE A 247 -27.28 13.75 -14.14
N SER A 248 -27.50 13.30 -15.39
CA SER A 248 -28.28 14.07 -16.39
C SER A 248 -29.62 14.56 -15.86
N LYS A 249 -29.99 15.78 -16.21
CA LYS A 249 -31.31 16.35 -15.89
C LYS A 249 -32.43 15.74 -16.75
N SER A 250 -32.10 15.26 -17.95
CA SER A 250 -33.02 14.55 -18.85
C SER A 250 -33.14 13.05 -18.55
N ARG A 251 -33.31 12.70 -17.27
CA ARG A 251 -33.46 11.32 -16.80
C ARG A 251 -34.93 10.94 -16.59
N PRO A 252 -35.29 9.66 -16.73
CA PRO A 252 -36.62 9.16 -16.37
C PRO A 252 -36.94 9.42 -14.89
N ARG A 253 -38.24 9.57 -14.56
CA ARG A 253 -38.69 9.79 -13.17
C ARG A 253 -38.33 8.63 -12.24
N SER A 254 -38.35 7.40 -12.72
CA SER A 254 -37.93 6.18 -12.03
C SER A 254 -36.47 6.25 -11.53
N CYS A 255 -35.59 6.97 -12.22
CA CYS A 255 -34.20 7.19 -11.82
C CYS A 255 -34.08 7.88 -10.45
N ASN A 256 -35.09 8.64 -9.98
CA ASN A 256 -35.03 9.30 -8.68
C ASN A 256 -35.08 8.31 -7.52
N ASN A 257 -35.76 7.17 -7.66
CA ASN A 257 -35.77 6.10 -6.65
C ASN A 257 -34.41 5.40 -6.61
N LEU A 258 -33.82 5.16 -7.78
CA LEU A 258 -32.47 4.59 -7.89
C LEU A 258 -31.39 5.49 -7.28
N ILE A 259 -31.49 6.83 -7.44
CA ILE A 259 -30.58 7.79 -6.79
C ILE A 259 -30.73 7.71 -5.26
N LYS A 260 -31.96 7.61 -4.74
CA LYS A 260 -32.17 7.45 -3.29
C LYS A 260 -31.59 6.13 -2.78
N LEU A 261 -31.77 5.03 -3.51
CA LEU A 261 -31.19 3.73 -3.20
C LEU A 261 -29.66 3.79 -3.19
N MET A 262 -29.07 4.38 -4.22
CA MET A 262 -27.62 4.63 -4.29
C MET A 262 -27.10 5.40 -3.06
N GLN A 263 -27.83 6.44 -2.61
CA GLN A 263 -27.50 7.22 -1.44
C GLN A 263 -27.64 6.43 -0.12
N LYS A 264 -28.54 5.47 -0.04
CA LYS A 264 -28.60 4.52 1.07
C LYS A 264 -27.38 3.59 1.08
N CYS A 265 -26.96 3.11 -0.10
CA CYS A 265 -25.85 2.16 -0.24
C CYS A 265 -24.49 2.74 0.14
N TRP A 266 -24.24 4.04 -0.04
CA TRP A 266 -22.95 4.67 0.29
C TRP A 266 -22.90 5.40 1.63
N GLN A 267 -23.81 5.09 2.57
CA GLN A 267 -23.80 5.63 3.92
C GLN A 267 -22.46 5.35 4.61
N ASP A 268 -22.00 6.28 5.44
CA ASP A 268 -20.76 6.12 6.23
C ASP A 268 -20.87 4.94 7.20
N ASP A 269 -22.02 4.81 7.86
CA ASP A 269 -22.33 3.71 8.75
C ASP A 269 -22.75 2.45 7.96
N PRO A 270 -21.97 1.35 7.97
CA PRO A 270 -22.31 0.13 7.26
C PRO A 270 -23.66 -0.47 7.65
N SER A 271 -24.07 -0.32 8.93
CA SER A 271 -25.33 -0.87 9.41
C SER A 271 -26.57 -0.25 8.77
N LYS A 272 -26.45 0.98 8.25
CA LYS A 272 -27.51 1.71 7.55
C LYS A 272 -27.62 1.40 6.05
N ARG A 273 -26.66 0.66 5.50
CA ARG A 273 -26.69 0.24 4.10
C ARG A 273 -27.66 -0.94 3.95
N PRO A 274 -28.45 -0.99 2.87
CA PRO A 274 -29.34 -2.13 2.61
C PRO A 274 -28.55 -3.41 2.32
N THR A 275 -29.22 -4.54 2.30
CA THR A 275 -28.73 -5.81 1.80
C THR A 275 -28.92 -5.88 0.26
N PHE A 276 -28.19 -6.78 -0.43
CA PHE A 276 -28.46 -6.98 -1.86
C PHE A 276 -29.83 -7.57 -2.12
N GLN A 277 -30.43 -8.28 -1.19
CA GLN A 277 -31.81 -8.74 -1.29
C GLN A 277 -32.81 -7.56 -1.34
N GLU A 278 -32.63 -6.55 -0.49
CA GLU A 278 -33.43 -5.32 -0.53
C GLU A 278 -33.16 -4.51 -1.79
N ILE A 279 -31.90 -4.44 -2.23
CA ILE A 279 -31.50 -3.74 -3.47
C ILE A 279 -32.14 -4.39 -4.70
N THR A 280 -32.12 -5.72 -4.80
CA THR A 280 -32.76 -6.44 -5.94
C THR A 280 -34.25 -6.14 -6.01
N SER A 281 -34.96 -6.16 -4.89
CA SER A 281 -36.38 -5.82 -4.85
C SER A 281 -36.64 -4.36 -5.26
N GLU A 282 -35.83 -3.39 -4.82
CA GLU A 282 -35.99 -1.98 -5.23
C GLU A 282 -35.60 -1.73 -6.71
N THR A 283 -34.78 -2.61 -7.33
CA THR A 283 -34.34 -2.45 -8.74
C THR A 283 -35.19 -3.27 -9.73
N GLU A 284 -35.96 -4.26 -9.28
CA GLU A 284 -36.84 -5.11 -10.13
C GLU A 284 -37.93 -4.28 -10.78
N ASP A 285 -38.57 -3.40 -10.03
CA ASP A 285 -39.62 -2.49 -10.53
C ASP A 285 -39.14 -1.59 -11.69
N LEU A 286 -37.82 -1.30 -11.78
CA LEU A 286 -37.26 -0.47 -12.84
C LEU A 286 -37.14 -1.20 -14.18
N CYS A 287 -37.15 -2.53 -14.18
CA CYS A 287 -37.04 -3.37 -15.35
C CYS A 287 -38.41 -3.83 -15.88
N GLU A 288 -39.43 -3.91 -15.01
CA GLU A 288 -40.76 -4.48 -15.37
C GLU A 288 -41.80 -3.46 -15.84
N LYS A 289 -41.63 -2.15 -15.54
CA LYS A 289 -42.58 -1.10 -15.94
C LYS A 289 -41.89 -0.05 -16.82
N PRO A 290 -41.91 -0.20 -18.15
CA PRO A 290 -41.70 0.96 -19.02
C PRO A 290 -42.89 1.91 -18.85
N GLU A 291 -42.71 3.03 -18.14
CA GLU A 291 -43.72 4.12 -18.18
C GLU A 291 -43.86 4.60 -19.63
N ASP A 292 -45.09 4.92 -20.05
CA ASP A 292 -45.45 5.30 -21.44
C ASP A 292 -44.62 6.50 -21.99
N GLU A 293 -43.99 7.28 -21.12
CA GLU A 293 -43.12 8.40 -21.51
C GLU A 293 -41.79 7.95 -22.17
N THR A 294 -41.30 6.69 -21.92
CA THR A 294 -40.11 6.16 -22.60
C THR A 294 -40.35 5.77 -24.05
N LYS A 295 -41.57 5.45 -24.43
CA LYS A 295 -41.92 5.13 -25.82
C LYS A 295 -41.82 6.31 -26.76
N GLU A 296 -42.16 7.52 -26.29
CA GLU A 296 -42.05 8.75 -27.10
C GLU A 296 -40.58 9.19 -27.32
N MET A 297 -39.68 9.01 -26.32
CA MET A 297 -38.26 9.32 -26.49
C MET A 297 -37.54 8.31 -27.38
N ILE A 298 -37.87 7.02 -27.29
CA ILE A 298 -37.29 5.96 -28.14
C ILE A 298 -37.76 6.10 -29.58
N ALA A 299 -38.99 6.54 -29.80
CA ALA A 299 -39.53 6.79 -31.15
C ALA A 299 -38.85 7.98 -31.87
N GLN A 300 -38.38 8.99 -31.11
CA GLN A 300 -37.65 10.13 -31.68
C GLN A 300 -36.18 9.79 -32.01
N ASP A 301 -35.52 8.92 -31.25
CA ASP A 301 -34.13 8.52 -31.54
C ASP A 301 -34.01 7.48 -32.66
N LEU A 302 -35.05 6.63 -32.86
CA LEU A 302 -35.06 5.61 -33.92
C LEU A 302 -35.44 6.14 -35.30
N THR A 303 -36.06 7.32 -35.36
CA THR A 303 -36.43 7.96 -36.65
C THR A 303 -35.30 8.74 -37.32
N THR A 304 -34.21 9.00 -36.61
CA THR A 304 -33.06 9.77 -37.14
C THR A 304 -31.92 8.93 -37.72
N LYS A 305 -32.02 7.58 -37.73
CA LYS A 305 -30.97 6.71 -38.29
C LYS A 305 -31.52 5.71 -39.30
N ARG A 306 -31.86 6.16 -40.52
CA ARG A 306 -31.91 5.31 -41.74
C ARG A 306 -31.30 6.02 -42.92
N SER A 307 -30.09 5.63 -43.21
CA SER A 307 -29.35 5.32 -44.45
C SER A 307 -29.32 6.36 -45.60
N PRO A 308 -28.48 6.25 -46.64
CA PRO A 308 -27.58 5.15 -47.03
C PRO A 308 -26.12 5.56 -47.41
N GLU A 309 -25.26 4.57 -47.55
CA GLU A 309 -23.93 4.62 -48.20
C GLU A 309 -23.99 4.86 -49.74
N PRO A 310 -22.84 4.91 -50.47
CA PRO A 310 -21.51 5.46 -50.21
C PRO A 310 -21.03 6.40 -51.38
N HIS A 311 -20.01 7.20 -51.20
CA HIS A 311 -18.96 7.49 -52.18
C HIS A 311 -17.79 8.33 -51.62
N SER A 312 -16.65 8.00 -52.10
CA SER A 312 -15.26 8.44 -51.92
C SER A 312 -14.99 9.93 -51.84
N GLU A 313 -13.82 10.20 -51.23
CA GLU A 313 -12.87 11.31 -51.47
C GLU A 313 -12.82 12.45 -50.42
N GLY A 314 -11.58 12.67 -49.96
CA GLY A 314 -11.14 13.99 -49.52
C GLY A 314 -10.91 14.21 -48.03
N MET A 315 -9.70 14.02 -47.50
CA MET A 315 -9.27 14.57 -46.24
C MET A 315 -9.38 16.08 -46.17
N PRO A 316 -9.74 16.64 -45.04
CA PRO A 316 -9.07 17.84 -44.58
C PRO A 316 -8.58 17.72 -43.12
N VAL A 317 -7.42 18.35 -42.95
CA VAL A 317 -6.66 18.60 -41.74
C VAL A 317 -7.51 19.16 -40.58
N LEU A 318 -7.45 18.56 -39.41
CA LEU A 318 -8.06 19.08 -38.19
C LEU A 318 -7.03 19.80 -37.33
N SER A 319 -7.30 21.08 -37.13
CA SER A 319 -6.64 21.98 -36.21
C SER A 319 -6.90 21.59 -34.74
N GLN A 320 -5.81 21.61 -33.94
CA GLN A 320 -5.83 21.40 -32.49
C GLN A 320 -6.48 22.57 -31.74
N PRO A 321 -7.23 22.36 -30.66
CA PRO A 321 -7.62 23.43 -29.77
C PRO A 321 -6.55 23.71 -28.71
N LYS A 322 -6.36 25.00 -28.45
CA LYS A 322 -5.39 25.59 -27.52
C LYS A 322 -5.65 25.18 -26.07
N ARG A 323 -4.56 24.86 -25.38
CA ARG A 323 -4.52 24.73 -23.92
C ARG A 323 -4.49 26.13 -23.30
N GLU A 324 -5.42 26.43 -22.41
CA GLU A 324 -5.28 27.49 -21.42
C GLU A 324 -4.78 26.88 -20.10
N SER A 325 -3.68 27.43 -19.62
CA SER A 325 -2.99 27.05 -18.40
C SER A 325 -3.27 28.09 -17.31
N THR A 326 -3.72 27.63 -16.15
CA THR A 326 -3.52 28.35 -14.89
C THR A 326 -2.91 27.42 -13.84
N PRO A 327 -1.87 27.86 -13.14
CA PRO A 327 -1.17 27.01 -12.17
C PRO A 327 -1.73 27.20 -10.76
N VAL A 328 -2.06 26.14 -10.09
CA VAL A 328 -2.21 26.11 -8.63
C VAL A 328 -1.22 25.10 -8.08
N SER A 329 -0.26 25.60 -7.30
CA SER A 329 0.77 24.80 -6.63
C SER A 329 0.15 23.95 -5.53
N ALA A 330 0.19 22.65 -5.70
CA ALA A 330 -0.07 21.69 -4.64
C ALA A 330 1.26 21.24 -4.05
N LYS A 331 1.40 21.34 -2.73
CA LYS A 331 2.51 20.71 -2.00
C LYS A 331 2.23 19.22 -1.93
N ASP A 332 3.10 18.41 -2.49
CA ASP A 332 3.05 16.95 -2.38
C ASP A 332 3.47 16.52 -0.97
N TYR A 333 2.54 15.93 -0.24
CA TYR A 333 2.80 15.26 1.04
C TYR A 333 2.96 13.76 0.81
N SER A 334 3.85 13.10 1.57
CA SER A 334 4.03 11.65 1.50
C SER A 334 2.84 10.90 2.10
N LEU A 335 2.65 9.65 1.67
CA LEU A 335 1.57 8.77 2.16
C LEU A 335 1.61 8.62 3.68
N SER A 336 2.82 8.53 4.26
CA SER A 336 3.04 8.39 5.71
C SER A 336 2.63 9.65 6.49
N GLU A 337 2.86 10.85 5.95
CA GLU A 337 2.46 12.11 6.59
C GLU A 337 0.95 12.31 6.57
N LEU A 338 0.27 11.94 5.48
CA LEU A 338 -1.19 12.02 5.38
C LEU A 338 -1.87 10.95 6.25
N LEU A 339 -1.29 9.76 6.37
CA LEU A 339 -1.77 8.71 7.29
C LEU A 339 -1.54 9.09 8.75
N SER A 340 -0.42 9.76 9.08
CA SER A 340 -0.19 10.29 10.44
C SER A 340 -1.11 11.45 10.79
N GLN A 341 -1.49 12.28 9.81
CA GLN A 341 -2.52 13.33 9.98
C GLN A 341 -3.92 12.74 10.12
N LEU A 342 -4.21 11.60 9.51
CA LEU A 342 -5.45 10.86 9.72
C LEU A 342 -5.53 10.28 11.14
N ASP A 343 -4.44 9.69 11.64
CA ASP A 343 -4.39 9.18 13.02
C ASP A 343 -4.52 10.32 14.06
N SER A 344 -3.90 11.49 13.82
CA SER A 344 -4.04 12.66 14.70
C SER A 344 -5.42 13.34 14.60
N GLY A 345 -6.07 13.30 13.43
CA GLY A 345 -7.41 13.85 13.22
C GLY A 345 -8.53 13.00 13.85
N ILE A 346 -8.31 11.70 13.98
CA ILE A 346 -9.29 10.79 14.60
C ILE A 346 -9.28 10.92 16.12
N SER A 347 -8.13 11.24 16.73
CA SER A 347 -8.03 11.45 18.19
C SER A 347 -8.63 12.78 18.65
N GLN A 348 -8.83 13.77 17.77
CA GLN A 348 -9.36 15.09 18.14
C GLN A 348 -10.88 15.22 18.02
N SER A 349 -11.61 14.22 17.55
CA SER A 349 -13.06 14.32 17.34
C SER A 349 -13.92 13.77 18.47
N MET A 350 -13.34 13.36 19.61
CA MET A 350 -14.07 12.74 20.73
C MET A 350 -14.02 13.54 22.05
N GLU A 351 -13.54 14.77 22.06
CA GLU A 351 -13.62 15.61 23.27
C GLU A 351 -14.28 16.95 22.98
N GLY A 352 -15.39 17.19 23.69
CA GLY A 352 -16.04 18.49 23.76
C GLY A 352 -15.26 19.43 24.71
N PRO A 353 -15.55 20.73 24.70
CA PRO A 353 -14.65 21.74 25.24
C PRO A 353 -14.78 21.94 26.75
N GLU A 354 -13.69 21.82 27.50
CA GLU A 354 -13.54 22.52 28.78
C GLU A 354 -12.10 23.04 28.97
N GLU A 355 -12.05 24.23 29.56
CA GLU A 355 -10.94 25.16 29.60
C GLU A 355 -9.83 24.82 30.60
N LEU A 356 -8.62 25.27 30.20
CA LEU A 356 -7.53 25.89 30.98
C LEU A 356 -7.22 25.44 32.43
N SER A 357 -6.04 24.85 32.61
CA SER A 357 -5.03 25.59 33.44
C SER A 357 -3.65 24.90 33.41
N ARG A 358 -2.63 25.76 33.38
CA ARG A 358 -1.18 25.45 33.43
C ARG A 358 -0.78 24.90 34.81
N SER A 359 0.07 23.88 34.83
CA SER A 359 1.26 23.96 35.68
C SER A 359 2.28 22.91 35.28
N ALA A 360 3.52 23.33 35.18
CA ALA A 360 4.70 22.53 34.91
C ALA A 360 5.08 21.71 36.16
N SER A 361 5.46 20.44 35.94
CA SER A 361 6.45 19.81 36.81
C SER A 361 7.25 18.80 36.00
N GLU A 362 8.51 19.12 35.80
CA GLU A 362 9.55 18.23 35.28
C GLU A 362 9.73 17.02 36.18
N SER A 363 9.68 15.82 35.62
CA SER A 363 10.40 14.71 36.18
C SER A 363 11.15 13.98 35.07
N LYS A 364 12.46 14.06 35.15
CA LYS A 364 13.45 13.39 34.33
C LYS A 364 13.31 11.88 34.51
N LEU A 365 12.87 11.20 33.44
CA LEU A 365 13.19 9.79 33.16
C LEU A 365 12.73 9.48 31.72
N ALA A 366 13.49 9.99 30.75
CA ALA A 366 13.38 9.62 29.36
C ALA A 366 14.78 9.71 28.74
N SER A 367 15.52 8.64 28.81
CA SER A 367 16.79 8.50 28.12
C SER A 367 16.97 7.10 27.57
N SER A 368 16.12 6.69 26.62
CA SER A 368 16.43 5.58 25.72
C SER A 368 15.70 5.65 24.36
N ASP A 369 14.66 6.49 24.20
CA ASP A 369 13.87 6.52 22.96
C ASP A 369 14.42 7.43 21.85
N LYS A 370 15.47 8.22 22.10
CA LYS A 370 16.03 9.13 21.10
C LYS A 370 16.91 8.49 20.02
N ARG A 371 17.23 7.19 20.14
CA ARG A 371 18.07 6.51 19.12
C ARG A 371 17.30 5.69 18.10
N LEU A 372 16.00 5.44 18.31
CA LEU A 372 15.15 4.71 17.37
C LEU A 372 14.49 5.61 16.31
N SER A 373 14.47 6.94 16.50
CA SER A 373 13.91 7.89 15.54
C SER A 373 14.83 8.20 14.34
N GLY A 374 16.08 7.75 14.37
CA GLY A 374 17.03 8.00 13.29
C GLY A 374 16.72 7.30 11.97
N VAL A 375 15.98 6.18 12.00
CA VAL A 375 15.65 5.43 10.78
C VAL A 375 14.35 5.92 10.12
N SER A 376 13.44 6.50 10.90
CA SER A 376 12.22 7.12 10.34
C SER A 376 12.44 8.52 9.77
N SER A 377 13.52 9.23 10.20
CA SER A 377 13.85 10.54 9.66
C SER A 377 14.56 10.50 8.29
N VAL A 378 15.07 9.32 7.89
CA VAL A 378 15.71 9.15 6.58
C VAL A 378 14.68 9.13 5.46
N ASP A 379 13.48 8.56 5.69
CA ASP A 379 12.39 8.58 4.73
C ASP A 379 11.81 10.00 4.51
N SER A 380 11.86 10.87 5.54
CA SER A 380 11.38 12.25 5.43
C SER A 380 12.37 13.20 4.74
N ALA A 381 13.67 12.92 4.79
CA ALA A 381 14.68 13.73 4.10
C ALA A 381 14.69 13.50 2.57
N PHE A 382 14.23 12.35 2.09
CA PHE A 382 14.17 12.03 0.65
C PHE A 382 12.90 12.53 -0.05
N SER A 383 11.84 12.86 0.68
CA SER A 383 10.59 13.38 0.11
C SER A 383 10.69 14.86 -0.32
N SER A 384 11.72 15.58 0.09
CA SER A 384 11.90 17.00 -0.24
C SER A 384 12.72 17.29 -1.50
N ARG A 385 13.13 16.25 -2.26
CA ARG A 385 13.87 16.40 -3.52
C ARG A 385 13.01 16.66 -4.77
N GLY A 386 11.70 16.73 -4.63
CA GLY A 386 10.78 17.04 -5.73
C GLY A 386 10.45 18.50 -5.84
N SER A 387 10.78 19.11 -6.95
CA SER A 387 10.38 20.43 -7.44
C SER A 387 11.34 21.57 -7.16
N LEU A 388 12.33 21.70 -8.02
CA LEU A 388 12.90 23.01 -8.33
C LEU A 388 11.88 23.77 -9.21
N SER A 389 11.00 24.54 -8.57
CA SER A 389 10.32 25.63 -9.26
C SER A 389 11.37 26.70 -9.54
N LEU A 390 11.68 26.90 -10.81
CA LEU A 390 12.39 28.09 -11.29
C LEU A 390 11.45 29.29 -11.06
N SER A 391 11.44 29.85 -9.84
CA SER A 391 10.88 31.15 -9.56
C SER A 391 11.89 32.20 -10.06
N PHE A 392 11.68 32.67 -11.27
CA PHE A 392 12.26 33.96 -11.69
C PHE A 392 11.54 35.06 -10.94
N GLU A 393 12.04 35.40 -9.76
CA GLU A 393 11.60 36.65 -9.10
C GLU A 393 12.02 37.82 -9.97
N ARG A 394 11.04 38.61 -10.36
CA ARG A 394 11.24 39.92 -10.95
C ARG A 394 11.74 40.88 -9.86
N GLU A 395 13.05 40.94 -9.67
CA GLU A 395 13.63 42.12 -9.02
C GLU A 395 13.87 43.19 -10.07
N ASN A 396 13.02 44.18 -10.02
CA ASN A 396 13.28 45.50 -10.63
C ASN A 396 14.34 46.23 -9.81
N SER A 397 15.59 46.11 -10.18
CA SER A 397 16.63 47.07 -9.85
C SER A 397 17.48 47.28 -11.09
N GLY A 398 17.35 48.46 -11.64
CA GLY A 398 18.16 48.90 -12.78
C GLY A 398 19.62 48.99 -12.40
N SER A 399 20.46 48.14 -12.97
CA SER A 399 21.88 48.34 -13.20
C SER A 399 22.34 47.32 -14.19
N ASP A 400 23.10 47.69 -15.21
CA ASP A 400 23.80 46.99 -16.28
C ASP A 400 23.71 45.46 -16.26
N ILE A 401 22.71 44.91 -16.96
CA ILE A 401 22.65 43.48 -17.26
C ILE A 401 23.67 43.23 -18.36
N GLY A 402 24.81 42.58 -18.00
CA GLY A 402 25.87 42.26 -18.93
C GLY A 402 25.35 41.38 -20.08
N THR A 403 25.94 41.52 -21.27
CA THR A 403 25.59 40.79 -22.50
C THR A 403 25.53 39.29 -22.31
N THR A 404 26.30 38.73 -21.35
CA THR A 404 26.37 37.32 -20.97
C THR A 404 25.07 36.81 -20.32
N ASP A 405 24.37 37.62 -19.48
CA ASP A 405 23.14 37.20 -18.80
C ASP A 405 21.94 37.12 -19.76
N ILE A 406 21.92 38.03 -20.75
CA ILE A 406 20.91 37.99 -21.83
C ILE A 406 21.09 36.73 -22.69
N GLN A 407 22.33 36.34 -22.96
CA GLN A 407 22.65 35.14 -23.72
C GLN A 407 22.22 33.87 -22.94
N LYS A 408 22.54 33.79 -21.64
CA LYS A 408 22.11 32.69 -20.77
C LYS A 408 20.60 32.52 -20.77
N ARG A 409 19.83 33.59 -20.59
CA ARG A 409 18.35 33.56 -20.61
C ARG A 409 17.79 33.08 -21.95
N LYS A 410 18.33 33.55 -23.07
CA LYS A 410 17.88 33.11 -24.40
C LYS A 410 18.16 31.62 -24.67
N LEU A 411 19.32 31.11 -24.23
CA LEU A 411 19.67 29.70 -24.34
C LEU A 411 18.79 28.83 -23.47
N ALA A 412 18.56 29.24 -22.20
CA ALA A 412 17.68 28.56 -21.28
C ALA A 412 16.22 28.50 -21.80
N GLU A 413 15.70 29.61 -22.33
CA GLU A 413 14.37 29.69 -22.92
C GLU A 413 14.23 28.76 -24.15
N ALA A 414 15.25 28.71 -25.03
CA ALA A 414 15.25 27.83 -26.19
C ALA A 414 15.25 26.34 -25.79
N ILE A 415 15.98 25.98 -24.71
CA ILE A 415 16.02 24.61 -24.18
C ILE A 415 14.69 24.25 -23.53
N ILE A 416 14.14 25.10 -22.67
CA ILE A 416 12.87 24.83 -21.98
C ILE A 416 11.68 24.71 -22.95
N SER A 417 11.74 25.48 -24.06
CA SER A 417 10.71 25.41 -25.11
C SER A 417 10.91 24.25 -26.11
N GLY A 418 12.01 23.50 -26.02
CA GLY A 418 12.36 22.44 -26.98
C GLY A 418 12.66 22.93 -28.38
N ASP A 419 12.85 24.27 -28.59
CA ASP A 419 13.11 24.86 -29.89
C ASP A 419 14.59 24.65 -30.31
N THR A 420 14.87 23.51 -30.89
CA THR A 420 16.20 23.15 -31.40
C THR A 420 16.67 24.09 -32.48
N SER A 421 15.77 24.64 -33.34
CA SER A 421 16.12 25.58 -34.41
C SER A 421 16.59 26.92 -33.83
N LYS A 422 15.98 27.39 -32.75
CA LYS A 422 16.42 28.60 -32.03
C LYS A 422 17.73 28.33 -31.27
N LEU A 423 17.85 27.16 -30.63
CA LEU A 423 19.05 26.73 -29.91
C LEU A 423 20.27 26.73 -30.87
N MET A 424 20.16 26.10 -32.03
CA MET A 424 21.25 26.03 -33.05
C MET A 424 21.69 27.40 -33.53
N LYS A 425 20.81 28.37 -33.64
CA LYS A 425 21.16 29.72 -34.13
C LYS A 425 21.89 30.56 -33.07
N ILE A 426 21.68 30.28 -31.79
CA ILE A 426 22.15 31.10 -30.68
C ILE A 426 23.37 30.47 -30.00
N LEU A 427 23.46 29.12 -29.97
CA LEU A 427 24.53 28.37 -29.30
C LEU A 427 25.87 28.54 -30.01
N GLN A 428 26.83 29.08 -29.30
CA GLN A 428 28.22 29.15 -29.76
C GLN A 428 29.05 28.02 -29.10
N PRO A 429 30.14 27.54 -29.73
CA PRO A 429 30.97 26.47 -29.16
C PRO A 429 31.52 26.76 -27.74
N GLN A 430 31.73 28.05 -27.44
CA GLN A 430 32.22 28.51 -26.14
C GLN A 430 31.10 28.50 -25.04
N ASP A 431 29.83 28.50 -25.42
CA ASP A 431 28.71 28.58 -24.54
C ASP A 431 28.17 27.21 -24.12
N VAL A 432 28.66 26.13 -24.70
CA VAL A 432 28.10 24.75 -24.54
C VAL A 432 28.12 24.27 -23.09
N ASP A 433 29.18 24.61 -22.34
CA ASP A 433 29.35 24.24 -20.93
C ASP A 433 28.98 25.41 -19.96
N LEU A 434 28.22 26.38 -20.46
CA LEU A 434 27.84 27.54 -19.70
C LEU A 434 27.01 27.13 -18.47
N VAL A 435 27.43 27.65 -17.34
CA VAL A 435 26.74 27.41 -16.06
C VAL A 435 25.70 28.50 -15.82
N LEU A 436 24.46 28.10 -15.58
CA LEU A 436 23.34 28.98 -15.30
C LEU A 436 23.30 29.35 -13.80
N ASP A 437 22.45 30.33 -13.48
CA ASP A 437 22.17 30.69 -12.10
C ASP A 437 21.68 29.46 -11.34
N GLY A 438 22.46 29.01 -10.35
CA GLY A 438 22.15 27.75 -9.65
C GLY A 438 23.13 26.61 -9.90
N SER A 439 24.26 26.88 -10.61
CA SER A 439 25.32 25.88 -10.92
C SER A 439 24.90 24.75 -11.87
N SER A 440 23.71 24.80 -12.48
CA SER A 440 23.28 23.84 -13.49
C SER A 440 23.83 24.23 -14.85
N SER A 441 24.45 23.29 -15.61
CA SER A 441 24.85 23.50 -16.98
C SER A 441 23.65 23.45 -17.93
N LEU A 442 23.83 23.92 -19.19
CA LEU A 442 22.78 23.81 -20.20
C LEU A 442 22.35 22.37 -20.43
N LEU A 443 23.26 21.40 -20.29
CA LEU A 443 22.94 19.97 -20.38
C LEU A 443 22.04 19.50 -19.21
N HIS A 444 22.28 19.96 -17.97
CA HIS A 444 21.38 19.69 -16.87
C HIS A 444 19.97 20.21 -17.14
N LEU A 445 19.87 21.47 -17.62
CA LEU A 445 18.58 22.07 -17.93
C LEU A 445 17.82 21.30 -19.01
N ALA A 446 18.50 20.89 -20.09
CA ALA A 446 17.89 20.09 -21.15
C ALA A 446 17.40 18.72 -20.66
N VAL A 447 18.16 18.08 -19.77
CA VAL A 447 17.73 16.85 -19.09
C VAL A 447 16.57 17.11 -18.12
N GLU A 448 16.62 18.18 -17.33
CA GLU A 448 15.52 18.54 -16.42
C GLU A 448 14.22 18.85 -17.15
N ALA A 449 14.30 19.48 -18.33
CA ALA A 449 13.16 19.76 -19.20
C ALA A 449 12.64 18.50 -19.94
N GLY A 450 13.47 17.46 -20.06
CA GLY A 450 13.12 16.24 -20.79
C GLY A 450 13.24 16.34 -22.29
N GLU A 451 13.94 17.38 -22.80
CA GLU A 451 14.05 17.70 -24.23
C GLU A 451 15.18 16.90 -24.88
N GLU A 452 14.85 15.69 -25.36
CA GLU A 452 15.80 14.72 -25.92
C GLU A 452 16.61 15.29 -27.10
N GLU A 453 15.97 16.00 -28.02
CA GLU A 453 16.65 16.60 -29.16
C GLU A 453 17.63 17.71 -28.73
N CYS A 454 17.28 18.52 -27.71
CA CYS A 454 18.21 19.51 -27.17
C CYS A 454 19.42 18.84 -26.49
N VAL A 455 19.20 17.76 -25.72
CA VAL A 455 20.27 16.95 -25.13
C VAL A 455 21.18 16.39 -26.21
N LYS A 456 20.64 15.82 -27.29
CA LYS A 456 21.39 15.25 -28.41
C LYS A 456 22.24 16.30 -29.09
N TRP A 457 21.71 17.50 -29.37
CA TRP A 457 22.45 18.60 -29.96
C TRP A 457 23.58 19.11 -29.06
N LEU A 458 23.30 19.35 -27.75
CA LEU A 458 24.33 19.76 -26.81
C LEU A 458 25.48 18.74 -26.75
N LEU A 459 25.16 17.44 -26.71
CA LEU A 459 26.18 16.39 -26.75
C LEU A 459 26.95 16.32 -28.08
N LEU A 460 26.32 16.63 -29.21
CA LEU A 460 26.98 16.73 -30.50
C LEU A 460 27.97 17.91 -30.55
N TYR A 461 27.66 19.01 -29.87
CA TYR A 461 28.55 20.17 -29.70
C TYR A 461 29.60 19.96 -28.58
N ASN A 462 29.77 18.72 -28.11
CA ASN A 462 30.71 18.28 -27.07
C ASN A 462 30.46 18.90 -25.66
N ALA A 463 29.20 19.10 -25.28
CA ALA A 463 28.88 19.43 -23.90
C ALA A 463 29.49 18.38 -22.95
N ASN A 464 30.09 18.84 -21.86
CA ASN A 464 30.72 17.97 -20.86
C ASN A 464 29.67 17.31 -19.98
N PRO A 465 29.41 15.98 -20.09
CA PRO A 465 28.39 15.29 -19.31
C PRO A 465 28.81 15.00 -17.85
N ASN A 466 30.03 15.40 -17.45
CA ASN A 466 30.56 15.21 -16.10
C ASN A 466 30.46 16.46 -15.20
N LEU A 467 29.92 17.55 -15.71
CA LEU A 467 29.67 18.74 -14.90
C LEU A 467 28.68 18.40 -13.81
N THR A 468 28.84 19.03 -12.66
CA THR A 468 27.99 18.83 -11.49
C THR A 468 27.18 20.11 -11.20
N ASN A 469 25.94 19.93 -10.77
CA ASN A 469 25.11 21.01 -10.27
C ASN A 469 25.41 21.32 -8.77
N LYS A 470 24.62 22.20 -8.11
CA LYS A 470 24.77 22.54 -6.69
C LYS A 470 24.68 21.35 -5.73
N LYS A 471 24.03 20.25 -6.15
CA LYS A 471 23.90 19.01 -5.39
C LYS A 471 25.00 18.01 -5.71
N GLY A 472 26.02 18.40 -6.46
CA GLY A 472 27.05 17.47 -6.96
C GLY A 472 26.53 16.48 -8.02
N SER A 473 25.26 16.58 -8.40
CA SER A 473 24.64 15.64 -9.37
C SER A 473 25.06 15.97 -10.80
N THR A 474 25.43 14.95 -11.57
CA THR A 474 25.70 15.08 -13.02
C THR A 474 24.40 14.98 -13.82
N PRO A 475 24.37 15.35 -15.12
CA PRO A 475 23.21 15.14 -15.99
C PRO A 475 22.71 13.67 -16.01
N LEU A 476 23.62 12.69 -15.84
CA LEU A 476 23.25 11.28 -15.74
C LEU A 476 22.44 10.96 -14.48
N HIS A 477 22.80 11.52 -13.31
CA HIS A 477 22.03 11.36 -12.08
C HIS A 477 20.60 11.87 -12.27
N VAL A 478 20.44 13.08 -12.84
CA VAL A 478 19.14 13.69 -13.09
C VAL A 478 18.31 12.87 -14.10
N ALA A 479 18.92 12.37 -15.17
CA ALA A 479 18.25 11.55 -16.18
C ALA A 479 17.70 10.24 -15.59
N ILE A 480 18.45 9.59 -14.71
CA ILE A 480 18.05 8.34 -14.05
C ILE A 480 17.02 8.62 -12.95
N GLU A 481 17.19 9.66 -12.13
CA GLU A 481 16.22 10.09 -11.15
C GLU A 481 14.84 10.27 -11.78
N LYS A 482 14.78 10.90 -12.95
CA LYS A 482 13.56 11.14 -13.74
C LYS A 482 13.12 9.99 -14.65
N LYS A 483 13.84 8.88 -14.67
CA LYS A 483 13.58 7.66 -15.49
C LYS A 483 13.52 7.89 -17.01
N MET A 484 14.38 8.79 -17.52
CA MET A 484 14.41 9.18 -18.93
C MET A 484 15.32 8.27 -19.76
N LYS A 485 14.83 7.12 -20.19
CA LYS A 485 15.62 6.05 -20.81
C LYS A 485 16.40 6.50 -22.04
N SER A 486 15.78 7.22 -22.98
CA SER A 486 16.44 7.70 -24.21
C SER A 486 17.58 8.69 -23.91
N ILE A 487 17.36 9.59 -22.94
CA ILE A 487 18.40 10.55 -22.51
C ILE A 487 19.55 9.82 -21.81
N VAL A 488 19.27 8.80 -20.98
CA VAL A 488 20.29 7.94 -20.34
C VAL A 488 21.16 7.27 -21.41
N GLU A 489 20.56 6.71 -22.47
CA GLU A 489 21.31 6.14 -23.62
C GLU A 489 22.23 7.16 -24.30
N LEU A 490 21.70 8.35 -24.60
CA LEU A 490 22.46 9.41 -25.25
C LEU A 490 23.67 9.85 -24.41
N ILE A 491 23.49 9.99 -23.09
CA ILE A 491 24.56 10.39 -22.17
C ILE A 491 25.60 9.27 -22.05
N LEU A 492 25.19 8.00 -21.87
CA LEU A 492 26.06 6.84 -21.72
C LEU A 492 26.80 6.47 -23.04
N ALA A 493 26.34 6.97 -24.17
CA ALA A 493 27.08 6.86 -25.45
C ALA A 493 28.33 7.75 -25.49
N ARG A 494 28.48 8.69 -24.54
CA ARG A 494 29.64 9.58 -24.44
C ARG A 494 30.67 9.07 -23.45
N LYS A 495 31.85 9.69 -23.42
CA LYS A 495 32.89 9.41 -22.42
C LYS A 495 32.49 10.08 -21.10
N ILE A 496 31.94 9.28 -20.17
CA ILE A 496 31.41 9.74 -18.91
C ILE A 496 32.03 8.99 -17.74
N ASN A 497 32.12 9.66 -16.55
CA ASN A 497 32.39 9.01 -15.30
C ASN A 497 31.11 8.43 -14.73
N VAL A 498 30.87 7.14 -14.93
CA VAL A 498 29.65 6.42 -14.46
C VAL A 498 29.58 6.32 -12.92
N ASN A 499 30.74 6.45 -12.25
CA ASN A 499 30.89 6.35 -10.80
C ASN A 499 30.99 7.72 -10.11
N ALA A 500 30.60 8.80 -10.81
CA ALA A 500 30.53 10.11 -10.18
C ALA A 500 29.59 10.05 -8.98
N LYS A 501 29.94 10.76 -7.90
CA LYS A 501 29.19 10.83 -6.66
C LYS A 501 28.64 12.24 -6.47
N ASP A 502 27.40 12.34 -6.06
CA ASP A 502 26.79 13.61 -5.65
C ASP A 502 27.20 13.99 -4.22
N GLU A 503 26.62 15.07 -3.67
CA GLU A 503 26.93 15.54 -2.30
C GLU A 503 26.57 14.50 -1.23
N ASP A 504 25.55 13.64 -1.45
CA ASP A 504 25.20 12.55 -0.55
C ASP A 504 26.03 11.27 -0.80
N GLN A 505 27.06 11.38 -1.66
CA GLN A 505 27.90 10.26 -2.12
C GLN A 505 27.12 9.21 -2.93
N TRP A 506 25.94 9.56 -3.46
CA TRP A 506 25.19 8.68 -4.35
C TRP A 506 25.81 8.62 -5.75
N THR A 507 25.89 7.42 -6.32
CA THR A 507 26.21 7.19 -7.73
C THR A 507 24.92 7.05 -8.54
N ALA A 508 25.03 7.13 -9.84
CA ALA A 508 23.94 6.85 -10.77
C ALA A 508 23.28 5.47 -10.52
N LEU A 509 24.05 4.47 -10.07
CA LEU A 509 23.55 3.14 -9.74
C LEU A 509 22.68 3.12 -8.46
N HIS A 510 22.92 4.02 -7.48
CA HIS A 510 22.06 4.17 -6.31
C HIS A 510 20.67 4.69 -6.73
N PHE A 511 20.59 5.69 -7.59
CA PHE A 511 19.33 6.21 -8.12
C PHE A 511 18.58 5.16 -8.95
N ALA A 512 19.28 4.41 -9.82
CA ALA A 512 18.68 3.33 -10.58
C ALA A 512 18.12 2.22 -9.66
N ALA A 513 18.85 1.90 -8.57
CA ALA A 513 18.45 0.92 -7.58
C ALA A 513 17.22 1.39 -6.78
N GLN A 514 17.15 2.65 -6.37
CA GLN A 514 15.99 3.24 -5.70
C GLN A 514 14.75 3.21 -6.60
N ASN A 515 14.92 3.63 -7.85
CA ASN A 515 13.83 3.76 -8.82
C ASN A 515 13.31 2.42 -9.36
N GLY A 516 14.04 1.32 -9.14
CA GLY A 516 13.76 0.03 -9.77
C GLY A 516 13.94 0.05 -11.29
N ASP A 517 14.81 0.94 -11.80
CA ASP A 517 15.04 1.08 -13.23
C ASP A 517 16.01 0.02 -13.73
N GLU A 518 15.43 -1.09 -14.19
CA GLU A 518 16.18 -2.22 -14.75
C GLU A 518 17.01 -1.84 -15.97
N PHE A 519 16.46 -0.98 -16.83
CA PHE A 519 17.13 -0.55 -18.04
C PHE A 519 18.41 0.23 -17.73
N SER A 520 18.29 1.30 -16.94
CA SER A 520 19.45 2.10 -16.52
C SER A 520 20.45 1.29 -15.70
N THR A 521 19.97 0.38 -14.82
CA THR A 521 20.85 -0.52 -14.07
C THR A 521 21.72 -1.38 -14.99
N ARG A 522 21.12 -2.02 -16.01
CA ARG A 522 21.89 -2.83 -16.99
C ARG A 522 22.89 -1.99 -17.75
N MET A 523 22.48 -0.86 -18.29
CA MET A 523 23.33 0.06 -19.06
C MET A 523 24.53 0.55 -18.22
N LEU A 524 24.30 0.93 -16.96
CA LEU A 524 25.36 1.35 -16.04
C LEU A 524 26.38 0.24 -15.79
N LEU A 525 25.89 -0.98 -15.51
CA LEU A 525 26.74 -2.15 -15.27
C LEU A 525 27.52 -2.58 -16.51
N ASP A 526 26.95 -2.44 -17.70
CA ASP A 526 27.64 -2.69 -18.97
C ASP A 526 28.73 -1.62 -19.24
N LYS A 527 28.60 -0.44 -18.61
CA LYS A 527 29.63 0.61 -18.58
C LYS A 527 30.56 0.53 -17.38
N ASN A 528 30.62 -0.62 -16.69
CA ASN A 528 31.49 -0.90 -15.55
C ASN A 528 31.21 -0.02 -14.33
N ALA A 529 29.93 0.28 -14.03
CA ALA A 529 29.56 0.90 -12.77
C ALA A 529 29.96 -0.01 -11.59
N LEU A 530 30.53 0.58 -10.53
CA LEU A 530 31.00 -0.14 -9.37
C LEU A 530 29.81 -0.56 -8.49
N LEU A 531 29.73 -1.86 -8.18
CA LEU A 531 28.60 -2.49 -7.49
C LEU A 531 28.52 -2.14 -6.00
N ASN A 532 29.67 -1.88 -5.38
CA ASN A 532 29.83 -1.80 -3.92
C ASN A 532 30.22 -0.39 -3.44
N GLU A 533 30.06 0.63 -4.29
CA GLU A 533 30.22 2.02 -3.85
C GLU A 533 29.17 2.34 -2.80
N VAL A 534 29.57 3.11 -1.78
CA VAL A 534 28.70 3.43 -0.67
C VAL A 534 28.43 4.92 -0.55
N ASP A 535 27.25 5.23 -0.07
CA ASP A 535 26.81 6.58 0.27
C ASP A 535 27.33 7.03 1.66
N PHE A 536 26.89 8.21 2.14
CA PHE A 536 27.27 8.71 3.46
C PHE A 536 26.88 7.81 4.63
N GLU A 537 25.83 6.99 4.46
CA GLU A 537 25.37 6.05 5.49
C GLU A 537 26.00 4.66 5.33
N GLY A 538 26.97 4.53 4.43
CA GLY A 538 27.62 3.26 4.12
C GLY A 538 26.75 2.30 3.32
N ARG A 539 25.66 2.78 2.71
CA ARG A 539 24.74 1.94 1.92
C ARG A 539 25.24 1.84 0.49
N ALA A 540 25.35 0.63 -0.01
CA ALA A 540 25.60 0.35 -1.43
C ALA A 540 24.24 0.27 -2.19
N PRO A 541 24.26 0.28 -3.55
CA PRO A 541 23.02 0.17 -4.34
C PRO A 541 22.14 -1.04 -3.99
N VAL A 542 22.72 -2.16 -3.57
CA VAL A 542 21.96 -3.34 -3.12
C VAL A 542 21.17 -3.09 -1.84
N HIS A 543 21.67 -2.28 -0.90
CA HIS A 543 20.92 -1.89 0.28
C HIS A 543 19.67 -1.08 -0.10
N ILE A 544 19.87 -0.11 -1.00
CA ILE A 544 18.78 0.75 -1.49
C ILE A 544 17.74 -0.09 -2.23
N ALA A 545 18.17 -1.01 -3.11
CA ALA A 545 17.27 -1.93 -3.80
C ALA A 545 16.47 -2.81 -2.81
N CYS A 546 17.11 -3.29 -1.73
CA CYS A 546 16.45 -4.09 -0.69
C CYS A 546 15.49 -3.25 0.16
N GLN A 547 15.82 -2.01 0.46
CA GLN A 547 14.98 -1.07 1.21
C GLN A 547 13.70 -0.74 0.43
N HIS A 548 13.81 -0.53 -0.88
CA HIS A 548 12.68 -0.13 -1.74
C HIS A 548 11.97 -1.32 -2.42
N GLY A 549 12.30 -2.56 -2.08
CA GLY A 549 11.62 -3.74 -2.59
C GLY A 549 11.88 -4.05 -4.07
N GLN A 550 12.98 -3.56 -4.63
CA GLN A 550 13.31 -3.68 -6.06
C GLN A 550 13.92 -5.05 -6.39
N GLU A 551 13.10 -6.09 -6.36
CA GLU A 551 13.52 -7.48 -6.55
C GLU A 551 14.32 -7.70 -7.85
N HIS A 552 13.85 -7.12 -8.96
CA HIS A 552 14.54 -7.26 -10.26
C HIS A 552 15.95 -6.69 -10.22
N ILE A 553 16.12 -5.55 -9.55
CA ILE A 553 17.46 -4.93 -9.38
C ILE A 553 18.37 -5.78 -8.52
N VAL A 554 17.84 -6.27 -7.37
CA VAL A 554 18.60 -7.19 -6.50
C VAL A 554 19.04 -8.42 -7.31
N ARG A 555 18.17 -8.99 -8.13
CA ARG A 555 18.47 -10.14 -8.98
C ARG A 555 19.56 -9.84 -10.01
N ILE A 556 19.58 -8.65 -10.61
CA ILE A 556 20.63 -8.20 -11.54
C ILE A 556 21.96 -8.03 -10.78
N LEU A 557 21.95 -7.34 -9.65
CA LEU A 557 23.16 -7.09 -8.86
C LEU A 557 23.80 -8.40 -8.36
N LEU A 558 22.98 -9.37 -7.92
CA LEU A 558 23.43 -10.71 -7.52
C LEU A 558 24.11 -11.47 -8.69
N ARG A 559 23.52 -11.41 -9.89
CA ARG A 559 24.13 -12.02 -11.10
C ARG A 559 25.47 -11.38 -11.47
N ARG A 560 25.69 -10.12 -11.09
CA ARG A 560 26.95 -9.40 -11.35
C ARG A 560 27.97 -9.53 -10.20
N GLY A 561 27.64 -10.32 -9.15
CA GLY A 561 28.55 -10.63 -8.04
C GLY A 561 28.66 -9.53 -6.99
N VAL A 562 27.56 -8.83 -6.68
CA VAL A 562 27.52 -7.85 -5.59
C VAL A 562 27.84 -8.51 -4.24
N ASN A 563 28.54 -7.80 -3.36
CA ASN A 563 28.78 -8.26 -1.99
C ASN A 563 27.45 -8.14 -1.21
N VAL A 564 26.92 -9.29 -0.77
CA VAL A 564 25.64 -9.37 -0.05
C VAL A 564 25.75 -9.14 1.46
N ASP A 565 26.98 -9.19 2.01
CA ASP A 565 27.26 -8.96 3.44
C ASP A 565 27.96 -7.62 3.70
N ILE A 566 27.91 -6.70 2.73
CA ILE A 566 28.41 -5.35 2.91
C ILE A 566 27.65 -4.65 4.04
N LYS A 567 28.37 -4.01 4.97
CA LYS A 567 27.79 -3.38 6.15
C LYS A 567 27.71 -1.86 5.96
N GLY A 568 26.54 -1.29 6.21
CA GLY A 568 26.35 0.14 6.41
C GLY A 568 26.95 0.65 7.73
N LYS A 569 26.82 1.95 8.02
CA LYS A 569 27.36 2.56 9.26
C LYS A 569 26.84 1.90 10.54
N ASP A 570 25.55 1.55 10.59
CA ASP A 570 24.93 0.91 11.75
C ASP A 570 25.08 -0.62 11.73
N GLY A 571 25.94 -1.16 10.87
CA GLY A 571 26.17 -2.58 10.72
C GLY A 571 25.04 -3.31 9.96
N TRP A 572 24.11 -2.59 9.35
CA TRP A 572 23.04 -3.17 8.55
C TRP A 572 23.58 -3.77 7.26
N VAL A 573 23.25 -5.02 6.99
CA VAL A 573 23.47 -5.68 5.70
C VAL A 573 22.18 -5.64 4.87
N PRO A 574 22.20 -5.89 3.55
CA PRO A 574 21.01 -5.89 2.68
C PRO A 574 19.84 -6.70 3.22
N LEU A 575 20.14 -7.84 3.90
CA LEU A 575 19.11 -8.71 4.49
C LEU A 575 18.35 -8.02 5.65
N HIS A 576 18.98 -7.12 6.41
CA HIS A 576 18.30 -6.33 7.44
C HIS A 576 17.24 -5.40 6.83
N TYR A 577 17.58 -4.68 5.76
CA TYR A 577 16.64 -3.80 5.07
C TYR A 577 15.44 -4.58 4.48
N ALA A 578 15.72 -5.72 3.83
CA ALA A 578 14.68 -6.56 3.27
C ALA A 578 13.76 -7.16 4.36
N ALA A 579 14.32 -7.55 5.51
CA ALA A 579 13.56 -8.08 6.65
C ALA A 579 12.74 -6.99 7.34
N TRP A 580 13.28 -5.79 7.53
CA TRP A 580 12.60 -4.63 8.12
C TRP A 580 11.40 -4.18 7.31
N GLN A 581 11.53 -4.13 5.97
CA GLN A 581 10.45 -3.73 5.07
C GLN A 581 9.49 -4.87 4.71
N GLY A 582 9.82 -6.11 5.08
CA GLY A 582 8.94 -7.25 4.82
C GLY A 582 9.01 -7.81 3.39
N HIS A 583 10.05 -7.50 2.63
CA HIS A 583 10.22 -7.93 1.23
C HIS A 583 10.60 -9.41 1.12
N LEU A 584 9.59 -10.28 1.23
CA LEU A 584 9.76 -11.74 1.30
C LEU A 584 10.57 -12.32 0.15
N SER A 585 10.29 -11.90 -1.09
CA SER A 585 10.99 -12.37 -2.28
C SER A 585 12.48 -12.02 -2.25
N ILE A 586 12.82 -10.82 -1.81
CA ILE A 586 14.21 -10.38 -1.66
C ILE A 586 14.92 -11.14 -0.54
N VAL A 587 14.26 -11.35 0.60
CA VAL A 587 14.79 -12.18 1.70
C VAL A 587 15.14 -13.58 1.19
N LYS A 588 14.24 -14.22 0.42
CA LYS A 588 14.47 -15.54 -0.19
C LYS A 588 15.64 -15.53 -1.19
N LEU A 589 15.78 -14.45 -1.97
CA LEU A 589 16.86 -14.30 -2.95
C LEU A 589 18.22 -14.14 -2.26
N LEU A 590 18.31 -13.27 -1.26
CA LEU A 590 19.55 -13.01 -0.52
C LEU A 590 20.00 -14.23 0.27
N ALA A 591 19.09 -14.81 1.06
CA ALA A 591 19.41 -15.93 1.94
C ALA A 591 19.78 -17.24 1.20
N LYS A 592 19.48 -17.34 -0.10
CA LYS A 592 19.94 -18.44 -0.96
C LYS A 592 21.37 -18.25 -1.50
N GLN A 593 21.93 -17.06 -1.34
CA GLN A 593 23.29 -16.80 -1.82
C GLN A 593 24.32 -17.52 -0.91
N PRO A 594 25.34 -18.14 -1.48
CA PRO A 594 26.37 -18.78 -0.68
C PRO A 594 27.13 -17.73 0.16
N GLY A 595 27.32 -18.03 1.45
CA GLY A 595 28.06 -17.18 2.38
C GLY A 595 27.24 -16.10 3.09
N VAL A 596 25.94 -15.98 2.82
CA VAL A 596 25.09 -15.00 3.55
C VAL A 596 24.87 -15.44 4.99
N ASN A 597 25.20 -14.54 5.93
CA ASN A 597 24.93 -14.75 7.34
C ASN A 597 23.51 -14.30 7.69
N VAL A 598 22.57 -15.25 7.83
CA VAL A 598 21.19 -14.99 8.23
C VAL A 598 21.05 -14.45 9.66
N ASN A 599 22.07 -14.65 10.49
CA ASN A 599 22.19 -14.15 11.87
C ASN A 599 23.11 -12.94 11.97
N ALA A 600 23.37 -12.23 10.86
CA ALA A 600 24.16 -11.01 10.90
C ALA A 600 23.57 -10.04 11.94
N GLN A 601 24.45 -9.43 12.75
CA GLN A 601 24.05 -8.49 13.77
C GLN A 601 24.41 -7.05 13.38
N THR A 602 23.50 -6.15 13.65
CA THR A 602 23.72 -4.70 13.59
C THR A 602 24.59 -4.24 14.77
N VAL A 603 24.99 -2.97 14.82
CA VAL A 603 25.79 -2.43 15.94
C VAL A 603 25.07 -2.60 17.29
N ASP A 604 23.74 -2.51 17.31
CA ASP A 604 22.90 -2.74 18.51
C ASP A 604 22.52 -4.21 18.71
N GLY A 605 23.14 -5.14 17.97
CA GLY A 605 22.99 -6.59 18.14
C GLY A 605 21.72 -7.18 17.55
N ARG A 606 20.91 -6.40 16.81
CA ARG A 606 19.68 -6.91 16.19
C ARG A 606 20.00 -7.74 14.95
N THR A 607 19.31 -8.88 14.80
CA THR A 607 19.35 -9.72 13.59
C THR A 607 18.20 -9.37 12.66
N PRO A 608 18.21 -9.83 11.38
CA PRO A 608 17.05 -9.71 10.50
C PRO A 608 15.76 -10.26 11.10
N LEU A 609 15.85 -11.30 11.95
CA LEU A 609 14.69 -11.88 12.64
C LEU A 609 14.11 -10.92 13.69
N HIS A 610 14.95 -10.20 14.46
CA HIS A 610 14.47 -9.14 15.36
C HIS A 610 13.69 -8.07 14.62
N LEU A 611 14.20 -7.61 13.47
CA LEU A 611 13.58 -6.57 12.67
C LEU A 611 12.24 -7.03 12.05
N ALA A 612 12.22 -8.24 11.52
CA ALA A 612 10.99 -8.85 11.00
C ALA A 612 9.95 -9.04 12.14
N ALA A 613 10.39 -9.42 13.33
CA ALA A 613 9.54 -9.58 14.51
C ALA A 613 8.97 -8.25 15.00
N GLN A 614 9.76 -7.19 15.03
CA GLN A 614 9.37 -5.83 15.42
C GLN A 614 8.28 -5.25 14.50
N ARG A 615 8.33 -5.57 13.20
CA ARG A 615 7.35 -5.10 12.22
C ARG A 615 6.20 -6.09 11.97
N GLY A 616 6.21 -7.24 12.66
CA GLY A 616 5.17 -8.26 12.50
C GLY A 616 5.18 -8.97 11.15
N HIS A 617 6.31 -8.97 10.46
CA HIS A 617 6.46 -9.63 9.15
C HIS A 617 6.55 -11.15 9.31
N TYR A 618 5.43 -11.77 9.71
CA TYR A 618 5.30 -13.20 9.97
C TYR A 618 5.93 -14.09 8.89
N ARG A 619 5.65 -13.78 7.59
CA ARG A 619 6.17 -14.59 6.48
C ARG A 619 7.69 -14.50 6.35
N VAL A 620 8.25 -13.32 6.57
CA VAL A 620 9.70 -13.11 6.56
C VAL A 620 10.34 -13.80 7.75
N ALA A 621 9.79 -13.63 8.97
CA ALA A 621 10.25 -14.33 10.16
C ALA A 621 10.24 -15.86 9.97
N ARG A 622 9.16 -16.40 9.39
CA ARG A 622 9.05 -17.82 9.07
C ARG A 622 10.17 -18.31 8.13
N ILE A 623 10.43 -17.58 7.05
CA ILE A 623 11.50 -17.97 6.10
C ILE A 623 12.88 -17.85 6.73
N LEU A 624 13.14 -16.80 7.53
CA LEU A 624 14.42 -16.68 8.23
C LEU A 624 14.67 -17.86 9.16
N ILE A 625 13.65 -18.30 9.91
CA ILE A 625 13.75 -19.47 10.79
C ILE A 625 13.92 -20.77 9.98
N GLU A 626 13.20 -20.94 8.87
CA GLU A 626 13.38 -22.08 7.96
C GLU A 626 14.82 -22.15 7.37
N LEU A 627 15.49 -21.00 7.28
CA LEU A 627 16.89 -20.86 6.85
C LEU A 627 17.86 -20.89 8.04
N GLN A 628 17.42 -21.47 9.17
CA GLN A 628 18.22 -21.69 10.39
C GLN A 628 18.66 -20.38 11.10
N SER A 629 17.85 -19.33 11.03
CA SER A 629 18.04 -18.20 11.93
C SER A 629 17.81 -18.65 13.37
N ASP A 630 18.75 -18.30 14.26
CA ASP A 630 18.62 -18.60 15.69
C ASP A 630 17.56 -17.68 16.32
N VAL A 631 16.52 -18.28 16.90
CA VAL A 631 15.39 -17.56 17.52
C VAL A 631 15.74 -16.92 18.87
N ASN A 632 16.81 -17.38 19.53
CA ASN A 632 17.21 -16.96 20.88
C ASN A 632 18.40 -15.99 20.90
N VAL A 633 18.83 -15.48 19.72
CA VAL A 633 19.84 -14.41 19.69
C VAL A 633 19.36 -13.21 20.49
N ARG A 634 20.26 -12.64 21.27
CA ARG A 634 20.00 -11.45 22.11
C ARG A 634 20.70 -10.23 21.53
N ASN A 635 19.98 -9.11 21.48
CA ASN A 635 20.55 -7.82 21.14
C ASN A 635 21.32 -7.20 22.34
N VAL A 636 21.84 -5.98 22.20
CA VAL A 636 22.58 -5.27 23.28
C VAL A 636 21.71 -5.08 24.54
N LEU A 637 20.38 -4.96 24.38
CA LEU A 637 19.42 -4.87 25.50
C LEU A 637 19.00 -6.25 26.04
N LEU A 638 19.71 -7.32 25.65
CA LEU A 638 19.37 -8.72 25.94
C LEU A 638 17.95 -9.13 25.48
N GLN A 639 17.34 -8.39 24.55
CA GLN A 639 16.05 -8.74 23.95
C GLN A 639 16.24 -9.81 22.88
N THR A 640 15.36 -10.82 22.86
CA THR A 640 15.19 -11.78 21.77
C THR A 640 14.12 -11.29 20.78
N ALA A 641 13.99 -11.95 19.64
CA ALA A 641 12.92 -11.67 18.69
C ALA A 641 11.51 -11.79 19.31
N LEU A 642 11.34 -12.70 20.31
CA LEU A 642 10.09 -12.85 21.06
C LEU A 642 9.76 -11.61 21.90
N HIS A 643 10.75 -11.03 22.58
CA HIS A 643 10.56 -9.79 23.35
C HIS A 643 10.07 -8.68 22.46
N VAL A 644 10.71 -8.48 21.32
CA VAL A 644 10.36 -7.40 20.38
C VAL A 644 8.98 -7.61 19.75
N ALA A 645 8.63 -8.87 19.40
CA ALA A 645 7.30 -9.21 18.89
C ALA A 645 6.20 -9.02 19.95
N ALA A 646 6.48 -9.34 21.21
CA ALA A 646 5.57 -9.18 22.34
C ALA A 646 5.38 -7.70 22.70
N GLU A 647 6.44 -6.92 22.69
CA GLU A 647 6.43 -5.47 22.93
C GLU A 647 5.58 -4.71 21.91
N THR A 648 5.60 -5.15 20.65
CA THR A 648 4.83 -4.53 19.54
C THR A 648 3.48 -5.21 19.27
N GLY A 649 3.11 -6.24 20.04
CA GLY A 649 1.80 -6.90 19.98
C GLY A 649 1.60 -7.82 18.76
N HIS A 650 2.66 -8.27 18.13
CA HIS A 650 2.58 -9.14 16.96
C HIS A 650 2.35 -10.62 17.32
N THR A 651 1.12 -10.94 17.76
CA THR A 651 0.71 -12.26 18.27
C THR A 651 1.04 -13.42 17.32
N SER A 652 0.81 -13.27 16.02
CA SER A 652 1.12 -14.32 15.04
C SER A 652 2.61 -14.62 14.94
N THR A 653 3.45 -13.58 15.05
CA THR A 653 4.92 -13.75 15.03
C THR A 653 5.41 -14.32 16.34
N SER A 654 4.85 -13.90 17.48
CA SER A 654 5.14 -14.47 18.81
C SER A 654 4.81 -15.96 18.85
N ARG A 655 3.64 -16.37 18.35
CA ARG A 655 3.25 -17.79 18.22
C ARG A 655 4.22 -18.58 17.35
N LEU A 656 4.66 -18.01 16.23
CA LEU A 656 5.65 -18.65 15.36
C LEU A 656 6.97 -18.90 16.11
N LEU A 657 7.47 -17.88 16.81
CA LEU A 657 8.74 -17.96 17.55
C LEU A 657 8.68 -19.00 18.65
N LEU A 658 7.59 -19.04 19.43
CA LEU A 658 7.35 -20.05 20.49
C LEU A 658 7.30 -21.46 19.90
N ASN A 659 6.55 -21.68 18.82
CA ASN A 659 6.50 -22.97 18.11
C ASN A 659 7.85 -23.41 17.52
N ARG A 660 8.83 -22.52 17.44
CA ARG A 660 10.19 -22.78 16.92
C ARG A 660 11.25 -22.73 18.01
N GLY A 661 10.85 -22.83 19.30
CA GLY A 661 11.73 -22.99 20.43
C GLY A 661 12.29 -21.68 21.00
N ALA A 662 11.57 -20.56 20.84
CA ALA A 662 11.91 -19.34 21.55
C ALA A 662 11.74 -19.56 23.06
N GLU A 663 12.75 -19.20 23.84
CA GLU A 663 12.74 -19.29 25.31
C GLU A 663 11.81 -18.23 25.89
N ILE A 664 10.73 -18.63 26.57
CA ILE A 664 9.65 -17.75 27.02
C ILE A 664 10.02 -16.92 28.25
N GLU A 665 10.84 -17.49 29.16
CA GLU A 665 11.20 -16.87 30.45
C GLU A 665 12.47 -16.04 30.43
N VAL A 666 13.07 -15.87 29.27
CA VAL A 666 14.25 -15.01 29.13
C VAL A 666 13.92 -13.60 29.56
N ALA A 667 14.82 -12.97 30.32
CA ALA A 667 14.67 -11.58 30.70
C ALA A 667 15.62 -10.66 29.92
N THR A 668 15.14 -9.45 29.62
CA THR A 668 15.93 -8.35 29.05
C THR A 668 16.93 -7.80 30.06
N ALA A 669 17.77 -6.86 29.66
CA ALA A 669 18.70 -6.15 30.55
C ALA A 669 17.99 -5.43 31.73
N GLU A 670 16.72 -5.03 31.51
CA GLU A 670 15.86 -4.44 32.54
C GLU A 670 15.19 -5.48 33.44
N GLY A 671 15.32 -6.77 33.16
CA GLY A 671 14.63 -7.85 33.86
C GLY A 671 13.22 -8.17 33.36
N CYS A 672 12.77 -7.57 32.23
CA CYS A 672 11.45 -7.83 31.66
C CYS A 672 11.44 -9.13 30.85
N THR A 673 10.44 -10.00 31.07
CA THR A 673 10.11 -11.10 30.16
C THR A 673 9.21 -10.61 29.02
N ALA A 674 8.97 -11.45 28.02
CA ALA A 674 8.04 -11.15 26.94
C ALA A 674 6.62 -10.83 27.45
N LEU A 675 6.18 -11.51 28.53
CA LEU A 675 4.89 -11.25 29.18
C LEU A 675 4.82 -9.85 29.82
N HIS A 676 5.89 -9.41 30.46
CA HIS A 676 5.98 -8.05 31.01
C HIS A 676 5.80 -7.00 29.92
N LEU A 677 6.49 -7.16 28.77
CA LEU A 677 6.44 -6.20 27.66
C LEU A 677 5.06 -6.17 26.99
N ALA A 678 4.46 -7.32 26.72
CA ALA A 678 3.11 -7.42 26.16
C ALA A 678 2.08 -6.77 27.09
N SER A 679 2.19 -7.02 28.40
CA SER A 679 1.24 -6.51 29.39
C SER A 679 1.40 -5.01 29.64
N ARG A 680 2.64 -4.50 29.66
CA ARG A 680 2.97 -3.07 29.77
C ARG A 680 2.34 -2.25 28.63
N ASN A 681 2.30 -2.83 27.42
CA ASN A 681 1.81 -2.16 26.22
C ASN A 681 0.35 -2.52 25.86
N GLY A 682 -0.34 -3.28 26.70
CA GLY A 682 -1.77 -3.56 26.55
C GLY A 682 -2.13 -4.57 25.44
N HIS A 683 -1.21 -5.43 25.05
CA HIS A 683 -1.42 -6.37 23.96
C HIS A 683 -2.12 -7.65 24.41
N LEU A 684 -3.44 -7.57 24.68
CA LEU A 684 -4.26 -8.66 25.22
C LEU A 684 -4.08 -10.00 24.49
N ALA A 685 -4.16 -9.99 23.15
CA ALA A 685 -4.03 -11.22 22.35
C ALA A 685 -2.66 -11.89 22.51
N THR A 686 -1.60 -11.09 22.67
CA THR A 686 -0.25 -11.58 22.88
C THR A 686 -0.05 -12.05 24.33
N THR A 687 -0.63 -11.33 25.29
CA THR A 687 -0.64 -11.73 26.71
C THR A 687 -1.32 -13.09 26.87
N LYS A 688 -2.53 -13.28 26.30
CA LYS A 688 -3.23 -14.58 26.31
C LYS A 688 -2.39 -15.68 25.70
N LEU A 689 -1.79 -15.43 24.53
CA LEU A 689 -0.92 -16.41 23.90
C LEU A 689 0.24 -16.83 24.81
N LEU A 690 0.91 -15.86 25.46
CA LEU A 690 2.04 -16.17 26.34
C LEU A 690 1.62 -16.97 27.57
N LEU A 691 0.45 -16.66 28.13
CA LEU A 691 -0.13 -17.44 29.26
C LEU A 691 -0.54 -18.86 28.80
N ASP A 692 -1.17 -19.00 27.63
CA ASP A 692 -1.49 -20.30 27.02
C ASP A 692 -0.26 -21.18 26.82
N GLU A 693 0.89 -20.57 26.51
CA GLU A 693 2.19 -21.21 26.35
C GLU A 693 2.99 -21.27 27.66
N MET A 694 2.28 -21.17 28.81
CA MET A 694 2.79 -21.36 30.18
C MET A 694 3.81 -20.31 30.65
N ALA A 695 3.76 -19.07 30.15
CA ALA A 695 4.56 -17.97 30.71
C ALA A 695 4.23 -17.75 32.18
N ASN A 696 5.26 -17.55 33.02
CA ASN A 696 5.09 -17.31 34.43
C ASN A 696 4.51 -15.92 34.71
N ALA A 697 3.21 -15.86 35.06
CA ALA A 697 2.49 -14.62 35.38
C ALA A 697 3.06 -13.92 36.65
N LEU A 698 3.74 -14.68 37.53
CA LEU A 698 4.32 -14.17 38.78
C LEU A 698 5.80 -13.79 38.64
N ALA A 699 6.36 -13.90 37.41
CA ALA A 699 7.72 -13.47 37.17
C ALA A 699 7.93 -12.02 37.63
N ARG A 700 9.07 -11.78 38.27
CA ARG A 700 9.42 -10.46 38.81
C ARG A 700 10.36 -9.74 37.87
N GLY A 701 9.94 -8.60 37.37
CA GLY A 701 10.66 -7.69 36.49
C GLY A 701 11.29 -6.51 37.23
N PRO A 702 11.46 -5.37 36.55
CA PRO A 702 12.02 -4.16 37.16
C PRO A 702 11.24 -3.73 38.41
N LEU A 703 11.93 -3.25 39.44
CA LEU A 703 11.33 -2.86 40.70
C LEU A 703 10.52 -3.98 41.38
N ASN A 704 10.86 -5.24 41.13
CA ASN A 704 10.13 -6.41 41.60
C ASN A 704 8.66 -6.48 41.15
N ARG A 705 8.31 -5.82 40.01
CA ARG A 705 6.96 -5.75 39.46
C ARG A 705 6.62 -6.96 38.61
N THR A 706 5.41 -7.44 38.71
CA THR A 706 4.85 -8.48 37.82
C THR A 706 4.20 -7.86 36.58
N ALA A 707 3.85 -8.69 35.62
CA ALA A 707 3.07 -8.27 34.44
C ALA A 707 1.77 -7.55 34.82
N LEU A 708 1.10 -8.00 35.91
CA LEU A 708 -0.11 -7.35 36.44
C LEU A 708 0.16 -5.91 36.90
N HIS A 709 1.26 -5.66 37.62
CA HIS A 709 1.65 -4.31 38.03
C HIS A 709 1.84 -3.38 36.85
N LEU A 710 2.54 -3.84 35.79
CA LEU A 710 2.80 -3.04 34.59
C LEU A 710 1.53 -2.76 33.78
N ALA A 711 0.64 -3.74 33.67
CA ALA A 711 -0.67 -3.56 33.01
C ALA A 711 -1.54 -2.57 33.78
N ALA A 712 -1.55 -2.66 35.13
CA ALA A 712 -2.32 -1.77 35.99
C ALA A 712 -1.79 -0.33 35.99
N GLU A 713 -0.47 -0.14 36.00
CA GLU A 713 0.17 1.17 35.90
C GLU A 713 -0.20 1.93 34.61
N ASN A 714 -0.31 1.20 33.49
CA ASN A 714 -0.63 1.77 32.18
C ASN A 714 -2.13 1.72 31.83
N GLY A 715 -2.99 1.23 32.74
CA GLY A 715 -4.44 1.28 32.60
C GLY A 715 -5.03 0.28 31.61
N HIS A 716 -4.34 -0.80 31.33
CA HIS A 716 -4.79 -1.83 30.39
C HIS A 716 -5.80 -2.80 31.04
N ALA A 717 -7.04 -2.34 31.20
CA ALA A 717 -8.08 -3.03 31.96
C ALA A 717 -8.33 -4.47 31.49
N GLU A 718 -8.40 -4.72 30.18
CA GLU A 718 -8.61 -6.07 29.63
C GLU A 718 -7.43 -7.03 29.92
N VAL A 719 -6.20 -6.51 29.92
CA VAL A 719 -5.00 -7.27 30.24
C VAL A 719 -4.95 -7.55 31.75
N VAL A 720 -5.36 -6.59 32.58
CA VAL A 720 -5.48 -6.76 34.03
C VAL A 720 -6.50 -7.83 34.35
N GLU A 721 -7.68 -7.84 33.70
CA GLU A 721 -8.72 -8.87 33.89
C GLU A 721 -8.20 -10.29 33.57
N GLU A 722 -7.31 -10.42 32.59
CA GLU A 722 -6.72 -11.72 32.22
C GLU A 722 -5.63 -12.19 33.19
N LEU A 723 -4.87 -11.26 33.77
CA LEU A 723 -3.72 -11.57 34.65
C LEU A 723 -4.11 -11.70 36.13
N VAL A 724 -5.17 -11.03 36.57
CA VAL A 724 -5.55 -10.96 37.99
C VAL A 724 -6.18 -12.24 38.47
N ASN A 725 -5.75 -12.69 39.63
CA ASN A 725 -6.40 -13.77 40.37
C ASN A 725 -6.31 -13.49 41.89
N SER A 726 -6.98 -14.33 42.73
CA SER A 726 -7.02 -14.17 44.18
C SER A 726 -5.64 -14.27 44.88
N GLU A 727 -4.66 -14.89 44.23
CA GLU A 727 -3.32 -15.08 44.76
C GLU A 727 -2.41 -13.90 44.51
N ASN A 728 -2.53 -13.22 43.33
CA ASN A 728 -1.61 -12.18 42.90
C ASN A 728 -2.14 -10.74 43.01
N VAL A 729 -3.45 -10.56 43.26
CA VAL A 729 -4.10 -9.24 43.26
C VAL A 729 -3.52 -8.27 44.29
N ASN A 730 -3.04 -8.78 45.43
CA ASN A 730 -2.44 -7.98 46.51
C ASN A 730 -0.90 -8.09 46.59
N ASP A 731 -0.27 -8.64 45.58
CA ASP A 731 1.20 -8.67 45.47
C ASP A 731 1.75 -7.25 45.50
N CYS A 732 2.90 -7.09 46.16
CA CYS A 732 3.59 -5.79 46.26
C CYS A 732 4.86 -5.77 45.43
N ASP A 733 5.16 -4.62 44.87
CA ASP A 733 6.45 -4.32 44.25
C ASP A 733 7.54 -3.95 45.29
N GLU A 734 8.71 -3.53 44.86
CA GLU A 734 9.82 -3.13 45.71
C GLU A 734 9.52 -1.90 46.59
N GLU A 735 8.58 -1.04 46.15
CA GLU A 735 8.10 0.12 46.92
C GLU A 735 6.90 -0.20 47.85
N GLY A 736 6.44 -1.45 47.88
CA GLY A 736 5.24 -1.90 48.62
C GLY A 736 3.95 -1.48 47.91
N LEU A 737 4.02 -1.14 46.63
CA LEU A 737 2.84 -0.77 45.84
C LEU A 737 2.22 -2.01 45.21
N THR A 738 0.89 -2.15 45.36
CA THR A 738 0.12 -3.17 44.66
C THR A 738 -0.33 -2.67 43.30
N ALA A 739 -0.88 -3.54 42.48
CA ALA A 739 -1.49 -3.18 41.20
C ALA A 739 -2.57 -2.08 41.35
N LEU A 740 -3.34 -2.15 42.47
CA LEU A 740 -4.35 -1.14 42.82
C LEU A 740 -3.74 0.25 43.11
N HIS A 741 -2.60 0.30 43.83
CA HIS A 741 -1.88 1.56 44.05
C HIS A 741 -1.46 2.21 42.74
N LEU A 742 -0.88 1.41 41.80
CA LEU A 742 -0.39 1.88 40.52
C LEU A 742 -1.55 2.36 39.62
N ALA A 743 -2.65 1.60 39.53
CA ALA A 743 -3.84 1.98 38.80
C ALA A 743 -4.49 3.25 39.37
N ALA A 744 -4.52 3.39 40.70
CA ALA A 744 -5.06 4.57 41.37
C ALA A 744 -4.20 5.82 41.13
N ARG A 745 -2.88 5.68 41.16
CA ARG A 745 -1.92 6.75 40.82
C ARG A 745 -2.07 7.19 39.37
N GLY A 746 -2.28 6.23 38.44
CA GLY A 746 -2.46 6.50 37.00
C GLY A 746 -3.84 7.05 36.63
N GLY A 747 -4.83 6.99 37.52
CA GLY A 747 -6.20 7.46 37.24
C GLY A 747 -7.07 6.50 36.42
N HIS A 748 -6.70 5.24 36.40
CA HIS A 748 -7.32 4.21 35.55
C HIS A 748 -8.57 3.59 36.18
N ALA A 749 -9.72 4.30 36.19
CA ALA A 749 -10.94 3.94 36.87
C ALA A 749 -11.43 2.51 36.54
N LYS A 750 -11.47 2.10 35.27
CA LYS A 750 -11.87 0.75 34.86
C LYS A 750 -10.95 -0.33 35.45
N THR A 751 -9.66 -0.07 35.49
CA THR A 751 -8.67 -0.99 36.04
C THR A 751 -8.84 -1.13 37.56
N VAL A 752 -9.09 -0.02 38.24
CA VAL A 752 -9.39 0.01 39.67
C VAL A 752 -10.64 -0.82 39.98
N GLU A 753 -11.71 -0.63 39.20
CA GLU A 753 -12.98 -1.41 39.36
C GLU A 753 -12.73 -2.93 39.18
N ILE A 754 -11.98 -3.34 38.18
CA ILE A 754 -11.65 -4.76 37.97
C ILE A 754 -10.80 -5.31 39.10
N LEU A 755 -9.80 -4.60 39.60
CA LEU A 755 -8.96 -5.04 40.71
C LEU A 755 -9.77 -5.19 42.01
N LEU A 756 -10.64 -4.23 42.32
CA LEU A 756 -11.55 -4.31 43.48
C LEU A 756 -12.52 -5.51 43.40
N LYS A 757 -13.09 -5.74 42.21
CA LYS A 757 -13.95 -6.90 41.92
C LYS A 757 -13.25 -8.24 42.18
N HIS A 758 -11.95 -8.32 41.99
CA HIS A 758 -11.12 -9.52 42.21
C HIS A 758 -10.53 -9.56 43.63
N GLY A 759 -10.92 -8.68 44.53
CA GLY A 759 -10.53 -8.69 45.93
C GLY A 759 -9.25 -7.93 46.25
N ALA A 760 -8.89 -6.92 45.44
CA ALA A 760 -7.80 -6.02 45.80
C ALA A 760 -8.15 -5.24 47.09
N LEU A 761 -7.25 -5.23 48.05
CA LEU A 761 -7.40 -4.53 49.31
C LEU A 761 -7.05 -3.04 49.16
N ASP A 762 -8.05 -2.16 49.42
CA ASP A 762 -7.91 -0.71 49.27
C ASP A 762 -7.19 -0.03 50.46
N ASN A 763 -7.07 -0.77 51.59
CA ASN A 763 -6.46 -0.30 52.84
C ASN A 763 -4.97 -0.65 52.99
N LEU A 764 -4.39 -1.38 52.04
CA LEU A 764 -2.97 -1.68 52.09
C LEU A 764 -2.15 -0.38 51.96
N GLN A 765 -1.03 -0.36 52.66
CA GLN A 765 -0.10 0.79 52.63
C GLN A 765 1.22 0.44 51.96
N SER A 766 1.69 1.34 51.11
CA SER A 766 3.04 1.25 50.55
C SER A 766 4.11 1.44 51.62
N LEU A 767 5.39 1.25 51.27
CA LEU A 767 6.52 1.56 52.17
C LEU A 767 6.57 3.05 52.62
N LYS A 768 5.87 3.94 51.85
CA LYS A 768 5.72 5.36 52.20
C LYS A 768 4.41 5.61 53.00
N PHE A 769 3.78 4.58 53.54
CA PHE A 769 2.54 4.62 54.28
C PHE A 769 1.38 5.27 53.53
N GLN A 770 1.35 5.14 52.20
CA GLN A 770 0.32 5.68 51.31
C GLN A 770 -0.68 4.56 50.91
N THR A 771 -1.95 4.84 50.98
CA THR A 771 -3.01 3.97 50.45
C THR A 771 -3.33 4.30 48.99
N PRO A 772 -3.96 3.42 48.22
CA PRO A 772 -4.42 3.69 46.86
C PRO A 772 -5.25 4.98 46.76
N LEU A 773 -6.16 5.21 47.70
CA LEU A 773 -7.00 6.43 47.78
C LEU A 773 -6.13 7.70 47.96
N GLN A 774 -5.08 7.65 48.79
CA GLN A 774 -4.21 8.79 49.00
C GLN A 774 -3.41 9.11 47.72
N LEU A 775 -2.92 8.09 47.01
CA LEU A 775 -2.25 8.28 45.74
C LEU A 775 -3.18 8.86 44.66
N ALA A 776 -4.43 8.38 44.57
CA ALA A 776 -5.43 8.94 43.67
C ALA A 776 -5.73 10.42 43.96
N LYS A 777 -5.81 10.82 45.26
CA LYS A 777 -6.00 12.19 45.68
C LYS A 777 -4.78 13.08 45.32
N GLN A 778 -3.55 12.57 45.52
CA GLN A 778 -2.33 13.27 45.16
C GLN A 778 -2.20 13.52 43.66
N SER A 779 -2.64 12.55 42.87
CA SER A 779 -2.63 12.63 41.39
C SER A 779 -3.83 13.39 40.80
N GLY A 780 -4.81 13.81 41.64
CA GLY A 780 -5.97 14.58 41.17
C GLY A 780 -7.04 13.75 40.42
N ASN A 781 -7.03 12.44 40.55
CA ASN A 781 -7.89 11.52 39.80
C ASN A 781 -9.29 11.38 40.40
N SER A 782 -10.17 12.35 40.17
CA SER A 782 -11.51 12.44 40.82
C SER A 782 -12.37 11.19 40.64
N SER A 783 -12.39 10.56 39.47
CA SER A 783 -13.16 9.34 39.19
C SER A 783 -12.70 8.15 40.06
N VAL A 784 -11.40 8.00 40.22
CA VAL A 784 -10.83 6.93 41.06
C VAL A 784 -11.01 7.25 42.54
N VAL A 785 -10.93 8.52 42.95
CA VAL A 785 -11.22 8.95 44.34
C VAL A 785 -12.62 8.63 44.71
N MET A 786 -13.63 8.84 43.83
CA MET A 786 -15.03 8.48 44.08
C MET A 786 -15.18 6.97 44.28
N LEU A 787 -14.65 6.16 43.35
CA LEU A 787 -14.70 4.68 43.44
C LEU A 787 -14.10 4.15 44.75
N LEU A 788 -12.92 4.63 45.15
CA LEU A 788 -12.24 4.20 46.37
C LEU A 788 -12.79 4.84 47.65
N SER A 789 -13.73 5.78 47.57
CA SER A 789 -14.44 6.37 48.72
C SER A 789 -15.78 5.69 48.99
N GLU A 790 -16.33 4.98 48.01
CA GLU A 790 -17.58 4.23 48.10
C GLU A 790 -17.38 2.79 48.57
N THR A 791 -16.13 2.27 48.48
CA THR A 791 -15.69 0.98 49.04
C THR A 791 -15.24 1.13 50.47
#